data_bdaa1114248420d97c2d6901544a698e
#
_entry.id   bdaa1114248420d97c2d6901544a698e
#
_cell.length_a   1.000
_cell.length_b   1.000
_cell.length_c   1.000
_cell.angle_alpha   90.00
_cell.angle_beta   90.00
_cell.angle_gamma   90.00
#
_symmetry.space_group_name_H-M   'P 1'
#
loop_
_entity.id
_entity.type
_entity.pdbx_description
1 polymer ?
#
loop_
_entity_poly.entity_id
_entity_poly.type
_entity_poly.pdbx_seq_one_letter_code
_entity_poly.pdbx_strand_id
1 'polypeptide(L)'
;MVSHRARALCLLAAPAVLAGAPARQAPWAAWETMATAHYRIHYPPTLADWAREVAGRIEAIHNRVTALVGYQSPGPIQVVLADPMAEANGLAVPLLGAPYVVLWRTEPRSDTEIGSSMGNWTDVLLAHELTHIHHLTRPRRPAAPGAWTLFTLPTGPLLLKSPRWLMEGYATLVEGRVSGYGRPHSAFRAAVLRQWARAGKLPAYGALNRNPAFLGSDMAYLAGSAYLEWLERQRPDQPDILPRLWKQLARDQRPFEAAFQATFGFTAQDGYQRFQAETSHDALEWEARLKAQGLREGEVWLRVDGGVADLGVSPDGTKLLGRLATRRDPGLRVWDLKATPPAKPTRDRTDPFNAVPDAPPEFAAPKVLAALPSLDHQPPRDAEWLDDRTIRFQLRHADREGTLRPRPALWRLDGVVRANPDHVPDPGHTLFPVHRPGGWVLEMDGQAIPLPGQPAGRAWVDAGHQQVYAGCAIDGIWNLVRVPYHFEDGHPRFEPAQRLTRTPSAAWNPAPDPDGHWLFYTSLDARGIEIRRLDLGLPPLAEQPAPEPRVLAPDTVMPPAPAPGALPPAAAAPPATPYRAADNLWNHLTAGLSLTPSGKAYQLGVAGSDLLGRLSWQAVAGLGDGPGPRGAMVGLASAAWAWKPSVAVFSALERPSLQRTAPVPADRERRGAEWALAFDHLGDTRYWASPVLAWEQVSPLGPEPAYGRGLAGVRAGLDALWARGPWGIGLSPGLQVYEGSSSTSGPRSWNALRGSLKVRLETPILPLTLKGEQGSFRGNPREGFQLGGVTTSLVPESLDLARVAQPALPALSATGDRFQRWRAELGGNLRCYAEGTALWNAGEPRGPFQRVLGLEFALDTLAREGSEQVLRRMQVLVGAHRPLDGAMKGRTVTTVTLMLRP
;
A
#
# COMPACT_ATOMS: atom_id res chain seq x y z
N MET A 1 -28.47 -9.90 12.99
CA MET A 1 -27.78 -10.03 14.30
C MET A 1 -26.52 -10.89 14.08
N VAL A 2 -25.38 -10.25 13.90
CA VAL A 2 -24.09 -10.96 13.78
C VAL A 2 -23.65 -11.32 15.19
N SER A 3 -23.44 -12.62 15.45
CA SER A 3 -23.14 -13.15 16.78
C SER A 3 -21.88 -12.50 17.38
N HIS A 4 -21.83 -12.38 18.71
CA HIS A 4 -20.66 -11.85 19.44
C HIS A 4 -19.34 -12.56 19.10
N ARG A 5 -19.39 -13.81 18.62
CA ARG A 5 -18.22 -14.60 18.17
C ARG A 5 -17.63 -14.09 16.84
N ALA A 6 -18.47 -13.62 15.91
CA ALA A 6 -17.99 -13.01 14.66
C ALA A 6 -17.37 -11.62 14.90
N ARG A 7 -17.85 -10.86 15.88
CA ARG A 7 -17.25 -9.59 16.28
C ARG A 7 -15.88 -9.78 16.95
N ALA A 8 -15.68 -10.84 17.72
CA ALA A 8 -14.38 -11.16 18.32
C ALA A 8 -13.34 -11.55 17.27
N LEU A 9 -13.73 -12.28 16.20
CA LEU A 9 -12.82 -12.57 15.08
C LEU A 9 -12.48 -11.33 14.25
N CYS A 10 -13.44 -10.42 14.05
CA CYS A 10 -13.19 -9.13 13.39
C CYS A 10 -12.28 -8.20 14.22
N LEU A 11 -12.38 -8.24 15.56
CA LEU A 11 -11.53 -7.48 16.46
C LEU A 11 -10.08 -8.00 16.50
N LEU A 12 -9.87 -9.29 16.27
CA LEU A 12 -8.54 -9.88 16.13
C LEU A 12 -7.90 -9.57 14.76
N ALA A 13 -8.71 -9.24 13.75
CA ALA A 13 -8.23 -8.86 12.42
C ALA A 13 -7.96 -7.34 12.27
N ALA A 14 -8.52 -6.51 13.15
CA ALA A 14 -8.38 -5.05 13.05
C ALA A 14 -6.93 -4.54 13.13
N PRO A 15 -6.02 -5.09 13.96
CA PRO A 15 -4.63 -4.65 13.98
C PRO A 15 -3.84 -4.97 12.70
N ALA A 16 -4.27 -6.00 11.96
CA ALA A 16 -3.59 -6.41 10.73
C ALA A 16 -3.87 -5.50 9.53
N VAL A 17 -4.93 -4.69 9.59
CA VAL A 17 -5.30 -3.74 8.51
C VAL A 17 -4.55 -2.43 8.63
N LEU A 18 -4.01 -2.13 9.82
CA LEU A 18 -3.23 -0.91 10.10
C LEU A 18 -1.73 -1.06 9.82
N ALA A 19 -1.34 -2.25 9.41
CA ALA A 19 0.00 -2.54 8.98
C ALA A 19 0.26 -1.94 7.59
N GLY A 20 0.65 -0.69 7.57
CA GLY A 20 1.13 -0.04 6.36
C GLY A 20 2.42 -0.67 5.84
N ALA A 21 2.75 -0.38 4.60
CA ALA A 21 3.95 -0.89 3.94
C ALA A 21 5.21 -0.48 4.72
N PRO A 22 6.09 -1.40 5.08
CA PRO A 22 7.37 -1.05 5.69
C PRO A 22 8.25 -0.31 4.70
N ALA A 23 9.19 0.41 5.26
CA ALA A 23 10.29 0.93 4.50
C ALA A 23 11.01 -0.22 3.78
N ARG A 24 10.88 -0.31 2.46
CA ARG A 24 11.66 -1.22 1.62
C ARG A 24 13.09 -0.69 1.46
N GLN A 25 13.73 -0.45 2.56
CA GLN A 25 15.12 -0.05 2.52
C GLN A 25 15.95 -1.18 3.10
N ALA A 26 17.01 -1.55 2.40
CA ALA A 26 17.82 -2.70 2.76
C ALA A 26 18.23 -2.66 4.25
N PRO A 27 17.86 -3.65 5.07
CA PRO A 27 18.23 -3.66 6.49
C PRO A 27 19.75 -3.67 6.69
N TRP A 28 20.51 -4.17 5.71
CA TRP A 28 21.97 -4.25 5.73
C TRP A 28 22.66 -2.93 5.37
N ALA A 29 21.95 -1.92 4.86
CA ALA A 29 22.52 -0.60 4.65
C ALA A 29 23.02 -0.02 5.98
N ALA A 30 23.96 0.90 5.93
CA ALA A 30 24.35 1.67 7.09
C ALA A 30 23.15 2.53 7.54
N TRP A 31 22.78 2.46 8.80
CA TRP A 31 21.73 3.27 9.40
C TRP A 31 22.29 4.08 10.55
N GLU A 32 21.82 5.30 10.67
CA GLU A 32 22.17 6.25 11.71
C GLU A 32 20.92 6.66 12.50
N THR A 33 21.15 7.21 13.69
CA THR A 33 20.12 7.69 14.59
C THR A 33 20.48 9.07 15.12
N MET A 34 19.55 10.00 15.03
CA MET A 34 19.56 11.27 15.78
C MET A 34 18.49 11.18 16.86
N ALA A 35 18.81 11.63 18.09
CA ALA A 35 17.91 11.63 19.23
C ALA A 35 17.56 13.06 19.63
N THR A 36 16.28 13.39 19.65
CA THR A 36 15.74 14.63 20.21
C THR A 36 15.09 14.36 21.57
N ALA A 37 14.42 15.33 22.18
CA ALA A 37 13.81 15.16 23.49
C ALA A 37 12.74 14.06 23.51
N HIS A 38 11.91 13.97 22.45
CA HIS A 38 10.79 13.04 22.40
C HIS A 38 10.93 11.99 21.27
N TYR A 39 11.93 12.08 20.40
CA TYR A 39 12.04 11.25 19.20
C TYR A 39 13.42 10.60 19.00
N ARG A 40 13.40 9.44 18.33
CA ARG A 40 14.59 8.81 17.76
C ARG A 40 14.39 8.68 16.25
N ILE A 41 15.22 9.37 15.48
CA ILE A 41 15.11 9.50 14.03
C ILE A 41 16.15 8.57 13.40
N HIS A 42 15.69 7.55 12.70
CA HIS A 42 16.52 6.54 12.04
C HIS A 42 16.52 6.76 10.54
N TYR A 43 17.68 6.80 9.93
CA TYR A 43 17.80 7.10 8.50
C TYR A 43 19.05 6.46 7.88
N PRO A 44 19.04 6.16 6.57
CA PRO A 44 20.24 5.81 5.84
C PRO A 44 21.03 7.07 5.50
N PRO A 45 22.38 7.01 5.35
CA PRO A 45 23.22 8.19 5.06
C PRO A 45 22.79 9.00 3.84
N THR A 46 22.15 8.35 2.86
CA THR A 46 21.60 9.02 1.66
C THR A 46 20.47 10.02 1.97
N LEU A 47 19.88 9.96 3.16
CA LEU A 47 18.83 10.86 3.63
C LEU A 47 19.31 11.77 4.78
N ALA A 48 20.62 11.89 5.02
CA ALA A 48 21.18 12.63 6.16
C ALA A 48 20.79 14.11 6.17
N ASP A 49 20.72 14.76 5.01
CA ASP A 49 20.31 16.16 4.91
C ASP A 49 18.85 16.35 5.34
N TRP A 50 17.97 15.48 4.85
CA TRP A 50 16.58 15.50 5.25
C TRP A 50 16.39 15.11 6.73
N ALA A 51 17.18 14.17 7.24
CA ALA A 51 17.15 13.81 8.66
C ALA A 51 17.50 14.99 9.57
N ARG A 52 18.46 15.84 9.18
CA ARG A 52 18.78 17.08 9.90
C ARG A 52 17.62 18.08 9.87
N GLU A 53 16.95 18.24 8.75
CA GLU A 53 15.74 19.06 8.64
C GLU A 53 14.64 18.54 9.56
N VAL A 54 14.29 17.23 9.48
CA VAL A 54 13.30 16.59 10.36
C VAL A 54 13.65 16.80 11.84
N ALA A 55 14.91 16.55 12.24
CA ALA A 55 15.35 16.71 13.63
C ALA A 55 15.22 18.16 14.13
N GLY A 56 15.50 19.14 13.25
CA GLY A 56 15.39 20.54 13.59
C GLY A 56 13.95 21.05 13.74
N ARG A 57 12.96 20.36 13.14
CA ARG A 57 11.57 20.82 13.09
C ARG A 57 10.62 20.02 14.00
N ILE A 58 10.92 18.76 14.25
CA ILE A 58 9.98 17.80 14.88
C ILE A 58 9.51 18.22 16.27
N GLU A 59 10.36 18.81 17.12
CA GLU A 59 9.98 19.24 18.48
C GLU A 59 9.04 20.45 18.47
N ALA A 60 9.24 21.38 17.54
CA ALA A 60 8.33 22.51 17.38
C ALA A 60 6.94 22.06 16.91
N ILE A 61 6.90 21.13 15.97
CA ILE A 61 5.66 20.52 15.49
C ILE A 61 5.00 19.69 16.59
N HIS A 62 5.78 18.90 17.36
CA HIS A 62 5.29 18.15 18.51
C HIS A 62 4.51 19.02 19.48
N ASN A 63 5.08 20.16 19.86
CA ASN A 63 4.44 21.07 20.81
C ASN A 63 3.10 21.60 20.29
N ARG A 64 2.99 21.92 19.01
CA ARG A 64 1.73 22.38 18.41
C ARG A 64 0.69 21.27 18.30
N VAL A 65 1.11 20.08 17.83
CA VAL A 65 0.24 18.92 17.69
C VAL A 65 -0.31 18.49 19.04
N THR A 66 0.54 18.36 20.06
CA THR A 66 0.11 17.93 21.41
C THR A 66 -0.83 18.93 22.06
N ALA A 67 -0.62 20.23 21.85
CA ALA A 67 -1.53 21.28 22.30
C ALA A 67 -2.93 21.13 21.67
N LEU A 68 -2.99 20.91 20.34
CA LEU A 68 -4.26 20.73 19.62
C LEU A 68 -4.96 19.42 19.98
N VAL A 69 -4.22 18.32 20.08
CA VAL A 69 -4.77 17.00 20.44
C VAL A 69 -5.16 16.93 21.92
N GLY A 70 -4.53 17.72 22.78
CA GLY A 70 -4.74 17.69 24.24
C GLY A 70 -4.25 16.41 24.91
N TYR A 71 -3.26 15.75 24.31
CA TYR A 71 -2.59 14.56 24.86
C TYR A 71 -1.22 14.37 24.22
N GLN A 72 -0.26 13.95 25.02
CA GLN A 72 1.08 13.59 24.60
C GLN A 72 1.31 12.09 24.79
N SER A 73 1.67 11.38 23.72
CA SER A 73 2.09 9.99 23.80
C SER A 73 3.40 9.90 24.57
N PRO A 74 3.59 8.93 25.48
CA PRO A 74 4.88 8.75 26.12
C PRO A 74 5.95 8.40 25.07
N GLY A 75 7.11 9.04 25.19
CA GLY A 75 8.25 8.84 24.30
C GLY A 75 9.28 7.83 24.83
N PRO A 76 10.35 7.61 24.09
CA PRO A 76 10.64 8.19 22.77
C PRO A 76 9.85 7.54 21.65
N ILE A 77 9.30 8.36 20.74
CA ILE A 77 8.63 7.90 19.53
C ILE A 77 9.70 7.63 18.46
N GLN A 78 9.61 6.50 17.77
CA GLN A 78 10.54 6.13 16.72
C GLN A 78 10.10 6.75 15.39
N VAL A 79 11.05 7.30 14.64
CA VAL A 79 10.83 7.90 13.31
C VAL A 79 11.78 7.23 12.33
N VAL A 80 11.25 6.62 11.28
CA VAL A 80 12.03 6.00 10.21
C VAL A 80 11.92 6.84 8.95
N LEU A 81 13.03 7.31 8.43
CA LEU A 81 13.08 8.03 7.16
C LEU A 81 13.41 7.07 6.03
N ALA A 82 12.63 7.10 4.97
CA ALA A 82 12.75 6.21 3.83
C ALA A 82 12.32 6.90 2.52
N ASP A 83 12.58 6.25 1.41
CA ASP A 83 12.05 6.62 0.10
C ASP A 83 11.93 5.36 -0.79
N PRO A 84 11.03 4.43 -0.42
CA PRO A 84 11.02 3.10 -1.03
C PRO A 84 10.40 3.07 -2.42
N MET A 85 9.56 4.02 -2.78
CA MET A 85 8.71 3.94 -3.97
C MET A 85 8.76 5.19 -4.86
N ALA A 86 9.55 6.20 -4.52
CA ALA A 86 9.51 7.50 -5.18
C ALA A 86 8.06 8.04 -5.29
N GLU A 87 7.35 8.02 -4.18
CA GLU A 87 5.99 8.55 -4.01
C GLU A 87 5.87 9.26 -2.67
N ALA A 88 5.03 10.30 -2.62
CA ALA A 88 4.71 11.00 -1.38
C ALA A 88 3.85 10.11 -0.49
N ASN A 89 4.33 9.80 0.71
CA ASN A 89 3.55 9.04 1.69
C ASN A 89 4.15 9.17 3.09
N GLY A 90 3.36 8.81 4.09
CA GLY A 90 3.75 8.59 5.46
C GLY A 90 2.93 7.50 6.09
N LEU A 91 3.34 7.05 7.24
CA LEU A 91 2.63 6.04 8.01
C LEU A 91 2.88 6.23 9.49
N ALA A 92 1.81 6.37 10.27
CA ALA A 92 1.86 6.28 11.71
C ALA A 92 1.39 4.90 12.19
N VAL A 93 2.11 4.32 13.12
CA VAL A 93 1.75 3.08 13.79
C VAL A 93 1.57 3.35 15.29
N PRO A 94 0.34 3.66 15.73
CA PRO A 94 0.04 4.12 17.09
C PRO A 94 -0.07 2.96 18.08
N LEU A 95 1.04 2.26 18.31
CA LEU A 95 1.13 1.19 19.30
C LEU A 95 1.39 1.76 20.70
N LEU A 96 0.65 1.27 21.70
CA LEU A 96 0.92 1.62 23.09
C LEU A 96 2.26 1.03 23.53
N GLY A 97 3.16 1.89 24.00
CA GLY A 97 4.49 1.51 24.47
C GLY A 97 5.58 1.45 23.39
N ALA A 98 5.22 1.41 22.10
CA ALA A 98 6.18 1.42 21.00
C ALA A 98 5.61 2.12 19.75
N PRO A 99 5.17 3.37 19.85
CA PRO A 99 4.66 4.10 18.69
C PRO A 99 5.80 4.47 17.75
N TYR A 100 5.52 4.39 16.44
CA TYR A 100 6.48 4.84 15.44
C TYR A 100 5.81 5.43 14.21
N VAL A 101 6.57 6.21 13.45
CA VAL A 101 6.18 6.75 12.16
C VAL A 101 7.22 6.39 11.10
N VAL A 102 6.77 6.19 9.88
CA VAL A 102 7.63 6.04 8.71
C VAL A 102 7.32 7.19 7.76
N LEU A 103 8.33 7.96 7.38
CA LEU A 103 8.18 9.13 6.54
C LEU A 103 8.92 8.91 5.22
N TRP A 104 8.29 9.25 4.08
CA TRP A 104 8.91 9.15 2.77
C TRP A 104 9.31 10.52 2.26
N ARG A 105 10.53 10.60 1.72
CA ARG A 105 11.13 11.86 1.31
C ARG A 105 10.47 12.48 0.08
N THR A 106 10.03 11.66 -0.86
CA THR A 106 9.47 12.17 -2.13
C THR A 106 8.29 13.09 -1.85
N GLU A 107 8.36 14.31 -2.37
CA GLU A 107 7.31 15.32 -2.24
C GLU A 107 6.10 14.98 -3.13
N PRO A 108 4.87 15.36 -2.73
CA PRO A 108 3.70 15.22 -3.57
C PRO A 108 3.77 16.20 -4.75
N ARG A 109 3.09 15.86 -5.85
CA ARG A 109 3.00 16.73 -7.03
C ARG A 109 2.00 17.85 -6.78
N SER A 110 2.19 18.99 -7.45
CA SER A 110 1.33 20.17 -7.32
C SER A 110 -0.13 19.97 -7.76
N ASP A 111 -0.44 18.92 -8.53
CA ASP A 111 -1.78 18.54 -8.99
C ASP A 111 -2.48 17.49 -8.10
N THR A 112 -1.97 17.24 -6.91
CA THR A 112 -2.59 16.34 -5.93
C THR A 112 -3.27 17.12 -4.81
N GLU A 113 -4.13 16.47 -4.05
CA GLU A 113 -4.84 17.08 -2.92
C GLU A 113 -3.90 17.54 -1.80
N ILE A 114 -2.76 16.87 -1.62
CA ILE A 114 -1.73 17.26 -0.62
C ILE A 114 -0.83 18.34 -1.20
N GLY A 115 -0.34 18.13 -2.43
CA GLY A 115 0.69 18.95 -3.04
C GLY A 115 0.19 20.33 -3.49
N SER A 116 -1.10 20.47 -3.78
CA SER A 116 -1.66 21.74 -4.30
C SER A 116 -1.60 22.92 -3.31
N SER A 117 -1.36 22.65 -2.04
CA SER A 117 -1.06 23.66 -1.01
C SER A 117 0.08 23.18 -0.15
N MET A 118 1.30 23.32 -0.64
CA MET A 118 2.50 22.85 0.06
C MET A 118 3.50 23.97 0.24
N GLY A 119 3.86 24.25 1.50
CA GLY A 119 4.91 25.19 1.84
C GLY A 119 6.21 24.48 2.23
N ASN A 120 6.09 23.38 2.97
CA ASN A 120 7.18 22.48 3.33
C ASN A 120 6.62 21.08 3.57
N TRP A 121 7.11 20.10 2.80
CA TRP A 121 6.63 18.72 2.89
C TRP A 121 6.89 18.08 4.27
N THR A 122 8.06 18.35 4.83
CA THR A 122 8.42 17.83 6.16
C THR A 122 7.44 18.30 7.23
N ASP A 123 7.01 19.55 7.21
CA ASP A 123 6.07 20.11 8.19
C ASP A 123 4.68 19.48 8.07
N VAL A 124 4.15 19.39 6.85
CA VAL A 124 2.83 18.80 6.58
C VAL A 124 2.82 17.33 7.00
N LEU A 125 3.84 16.58 6.59
CA LEU A 125 3.95 15.15 6.86
C LEU A 125 4.09 14.87 8.36
N LEU A 126 5.01 15.57 9.03
CA LEU A 126 5.18 15.44 10.49
C LEU A 126 3.91 15.81 11.24
N ALA A 127 3.23 16.92 10.89
CA ALA A 127 2.01 17.31 11.57
C ALA A 127 0.91 16.25 11.41
N HIS A 128 0.78 15.64 10.24
CA HIS A 128 -0.20 14.58 9.97
C HIS A 128 0.09 13.32 10.79
N GLU A 129 1.30 12.75 10.62
CA GLU A 129 1.64 11.46 11.23
C GLU A 129 1.78 11.54 12.76
N LEU A 130 2.32 12.63 13.30
CA LEU A 130 2.38 12.83 14.74
C LEU A 130 0.99 13.02 15.35
N THR A 131 0.04 13.59 14.61
CA THR A 131 -1.35 13.65 15.05
C THR A 131 -1.91 12.25 15.27
N HIS A 132 -1.70 11.32 14.34
CA HIS A 132 -2.13 9.94 14.54
C HIS A 132 -1.51 9.33 15.81
N ILE A 133 -0.22 9.55 16.04
CA ILE A 133 0.43 9.02 17.25
C ILE A 133 -0.23 9.60 18.51
N HIS A 134 -0.26 10.92 18.67
CA HIS A 134 -0.78 11.53 19.88
C HIS A 134 -2.29 11.34 20.04
N HIS A 135 -3.07 11.34 18.97
CA HIS A 135 -4.51 11.12 19.01
C HIS A 135 -4.86 9.68 19.40
N LEU A 136 -4.27 8.68 18.70
CA LEU A 136 -4.72 7.30 18.76
C LEU A 136 -4.09 6.46 19.88
N THR A 137 -2.94 6.88 20.41
CA THR A 137 -2.30 6.21 21.57
C THR A 137 -2.85 6.63 22.92
N ARG A 138 -3.84 7.55 22.98
CA ARG A 138 -4.45 7.95 24.24
C ARG A 138 -5.05 6.74 24.96
N PRO A 139 -4.56 6.35 26.15
CA PRO A 139 -5.02 5.17 26.87
C PRO A 139 -6.32 5.44 27.63
N ARG A 140 -7.02 4.38 27.98
CA ARG A 140 -8.23 4.48 28.82
C ARG A 140 -7.90 4.95 30.25
N ARG A 141 -6.78 4.46 30.78
CA ARG A 141 -6.21 4.81 32.09
C ARG A 141 -4.71 4.94 31.93
N PRO A 142 -4.03 5.70 32.76
CA PRO A 142 -2.57 5.65 32.82
C PRO A 142 -2.11 4.19 32.85
N ALA A 143 -1.24 3.78 31.94
CA ALA A 143 -0.79 2.41 31.84
C ALA A 143 -0.02 2.05 33.13
N ALA A 144 -0.42 0.99 33.81
CA ALA A 144 0.43 0.36 34.80
C ALA A 144 1.62 -0.28 34.02
N PRO A 145 2.86 0.04 34.36
CA PRO A 145 4.00 -0.62 33.75
C PRO A 145 4.01 -2.10 34.16
N GLY A 146 4.21 -3.01 33.20
CA GLY A 146 4.37 -4.40 33.52
C GLY A 146 4.00 -5.38 32.41
N ALA A 147 4.14 -6.67 32.69
CA ALA A 147 3.92 -7.78 31.78
C ALA A 147 2.53 -7.83 31.10
N TRP A 148 1.56 -7.07 31.59
CA TRP A 148 0.22 -6.95 31.00
C TRP A 148 0.21 -6.38 29.58
N THR A 149 1.21 -5.58 29.19
CA THR A 149 1.35 -5.10 27.80
C THR A 149 1.62 -6.22 26.80
N LEU A 150 2.14 -7.35 27.27
CA LEU A 150 2.32 -8.55 26.45
C LEU A 150 0.98 -9.25 26.11
N PHE A 151 -0.02 -9.11 26.96
CA PHE A 151 -1.31 -9.82 26.86
C PHE A 151 -2.45 -8.96 26.31
N THR A 152 -2.28 -7.66 26.24
CA THR A 152 -3.30 -6.75 25.70
C THR A 152 -2.98 -6.41 24.24
N LEU A 153 -4.02 -6.13 23.46
CA LEU A 153 -3.83 -5.49 22.15
C LEU A 153 -3.08 -4.17 22.39
N PRO A 154 -1.91 -3.97 21.79
CA PRO A 154 -1.09 -2.79 22.05
C PRO A 154 -1.64 -1.55 21.31
N THR A 155 -2.96 -1.33 21.39
CA THR A 155 -3.65 -0.25 20.69
C THR A 155 -4.52 0.55 21.66
N GLY A 156 -4.55 1.86 21.46
CA GLY A 156 -5.45 2.73 22.23
C GLY A 156 -6.92 2.53 21.86
N PRO A 157 -7.85 2.86 22.77
CA PRO A 157 -9.29 2.70 22.53
C PRO A 157 -9.80 3.55 21.35
N LEU A 158 -9.19 4.68 21.06
CA LEU A 158 -9.58 5.54 19.95
C LEU A 158 -9.38 4.84 18.61
N LEU A 159 -8.27 4.13 18.43
CA LEU A 159 -7.98 3.40 17.21
C LEU A 159 -9.06 2.35 16.88
N LEU A 160 -9.60 1.69 17.93
CA LEU A 160 -10.62 0.65 17.76
C LEU A 160 -12.03 1.20 17.60
N LYS A 161 -12.30 2.40 18.09
CA LYS A 161 -13.64 2.99 18.11
C LYS A 161 -13.88 4.02 17.02
N SER A 162 -12.82 4.72 16.58
CA SER A 162 -12.94 5.80 15.61
C SER A 162 -13.14 5.27 14.18
N PRO A 163 -14.10 5.77 13.42
CA PRO A 163 -14.17 5.50 11.99
C PRO A 163 -13.01 6.16 11.25
N ARG A 164 -12.64 5.63 10.08
CA ARG A 164 -11.50 6.11 9.29
C ARG A 164 -11.61 7.61 8.97
N TRP A 165 -12.80 8.09 8.58
CA TRP A 165 -13.00 9.51 8.26
C TRP A 165 -12.67 10.44 9.43
N LEU A 166 -12.87 9.97 10.67
CA LEU A 166 -12.56 10.74 11.87
C LEU A 166 -11.05 10.79 12.11
N MET A 167 -10.36 9.65 11.97
CA MET A 167 -8.92 9.56 12.19
C MET A 167 -8.16 10.38 11.14
N GLU A 168 -8.45 10.14 9.87
CA GLU A 168 -7.78 10.79 8.75
C GLU A 168 -8.20 12.27 8.62
N GLY A 169 -9.50 12.53 8.79
CA GLY A 169 -10.01 13.91 8.76
C GLY A 169 -9.43 14.77 9.86
N TYR A 170 -9.24 14.21 11.07
CA TYR A 170 -8.63 14.96 12.16
C TYR A 170 -7.13 15.20 11.94
N ALA A 171 -6.38 14.21 11.47
CA ALA A 171 -4.98 14.40 11.12
C ALA A 171 -4.82 15.46 10.01
N THR A 172 -5.71 15.42 9.01
CA THR A 172 -5.78 16.44 7.95
C THR A 172 -6.09 17.84 8.50
N LEU A 173 -7.05 17.96 9.42
CA LEU A 173 -7.36 19.23 10.06
C LEU A 173 -6.16 19.82 10.80
N VAL A 174 -5.45 18.98 11.57
CA VAL A 174 -4.28 19.39 12.36
C VAL A 174 -3.08 19.71 11.45
N GLU A 175 -2.87 18.97 10.34
CA GLU A 175 -1.79 19.32 9.39
C GLU A 175 -1.90 20.75 8.90
N GLY A 176 -3.13 21.18 8.55
CA GLY A 176 -3.37 22.56 8.09
C GLY A 176 -3.13 23.60 9.19
N ARG A 177 -3.55 23.32 10.41
CA ARG A 177 -3.40 24.25 11.55
C ARG A 177 -1.97 24.39 12.05
N VAL A 178 -1.18 23.35 11.94
CA VAL A 178 0.22 23.34 12.39
C VAL A 178 1.15 23.93 11.35
N SER A 179 1.00 23.52 10.10
CA SER A 179 1.90 23.93 9.01
C SER A 179 1.47 25.22 8.31
N GLY A 180 0.17 25.54 8.31
CA GLY A 180 -0.41 26.61 7.47
C GLY A 180 -0.60 26.18 6.01
N TYR A 181 -0.35 24.92 5.69
CA TYR A 181 -0.43 24.31 4.36
C TYR A 181 -1.19 22.97 4.43
N GLY A 182 -1.15 22.20 3.37
CA GLY A 182 -1.77 20.89 3.33
C GLY A 182 -3.21 20.92 2.82
N ARG A 183 -3.89 19.78 2.96
CA ARG A 183 -5.23 19.56 2.38
C ARG A 183 -6.29 20.58 2.77
N PRO A 184 -6.37 21.09 4.01
CA PRO A 184 -7.35 22.12 4.36
C PRO A 184 -7.26 23.40 3.52
N HIS A 185 -6.06 23.76 3.08
CA HIS A 185 -5.78 24.94 2.26
C HIS A 185 -5.73 24.63 0.77
N SER A 186 -6.05 23.40 0.36
CA SER A 186 -5.93 22.93 -1.02
C SER A 186 -7.09 23.42 -1.88
N ALA A 187 -6.78 24.14 -2.96
CA ALA A 187 -7.75 24.50 -4.01
C ALA A 187 -8.38 23.25 -4.65
N PHE A 188 -7.64 22.14 -4.76
CA PHE A 188 -8.17 20.88 -5.25
C PHE A 188 -9.21 20.28 -4.30
N ARG A 189 -8.95 20.24 -2.96
CA ARG A 189 -9.95 19.80 -1.98
C ARG A 189 -11.23 20.62 -2.09
N ALA A 190 -11.11 21.95 -2.17
CA ALA A 190 -12.26 22.82 -2.31
C ALA A 190 -13.03 22.57 -3.61
N ALA A 191 -12.34 22.32 -4.72
CA ALA A 191 -12.95 21.99 -6.01
C ALA A 191 -13.69 20.64 -5.95
N VAL A 192 -13.08 19.60 -5.34
CA VAL A 192 -13.72 18.30 -5.16
C VAL A 192 -15.01 18.44 -4.36
N LEU A 193 -14.99 19.07 -3.21
CA LEU A 193 -16.18 19.22 -2.35
C LEU A 193 -17.28 20.01 -3.06
N ARG A 194 -16.95 21.13 -3.70
CA ARG A 194 -17.93 21.92 -4.49
C ARG A 194 -18.53 21.13 -5.63
N GLN A 195 -17.70 20.44 -6.41
CA GLN A 195 -18.17 19.68 -7.58
C GLN A 195 -19.07 18.50 -7.19
N TRP A 196 -18.70 17.75 -6.12
CA TRP A 196 -19.54 16.67 -5.60
C TRP A 196 -20.84 17.18 -4.98
N ALA A 197 -20.78 18.30 -4.24
CA ALA A 197 -21.94 18.94 -3.65
C ALA A 197 -22.93 19.44 -4.73
N ARG A 198 -22.42 20.18 -5.72
CA ARG A 198 -23.19 20.68 -6.85
C ARG A 198 -23.88 19.57 -7.66
N ALA A 199 -23.21 18.46 -7.84
CA ALA A 199 -23.74 17.30 -8.56
C ALA A 199 -24.63 16.37 -7.70
N GLY A 200 -24.85 16.68 -6.42
CA GLY A 200 -25.56 15.80 -5.49
C GLY A 200 -24.86 14.45 -5.25
N LYS A 201 -23.53 14.42 -5.36
CA LYS A 201 -22.69 13.20 -5.31
C LYS A 201 -21.79 13.15 -4.06
N LEU A 202 -21.93 14.08 -3.11
CA LEU A 202 -21.25 13.92 -1.84
C LEU A 202 -21.57 12.54 -1.24
N PRO A 203 -20.55 11.77 -0.80
CA PRO A 203 -20.78 10.40 -0.33
C PRO A 203 -21.73 10.40 0.87
N ALA A 204 -22.59 9.41 0.97
CA ALA A 204 -23.37 9.19 2.18
C ALA A 204 -22.44 8.92 3.37
N TYR A 205 -22.86 9.22 4.60
CA TYR A 205 -22.07 9.08 5.82
C TYR A 205 -21.39 7.69 5.93
N GLY A 206 -22.14 6.61 5.68
CA GLY A 206 -21.60 5.24 5.72
C GLY A 206 -20.54 4.95 4.65
N ALA A 207 -20.50 5.72 3.55
CA ALA A 207 -19.54 5.57 2.48
C ALA A 207 -18.24 6.36 2.68
N LEU A 208 -18.17 7.26 3.68
CA LEU A 208 -16.95 8.04 3.98
C LEU A 208 -15.73 7.17 4.28
N ASN A 209 -15.91 6.00 4.88
CA ASN A 209 -14.82 5.09 5.25
C ASN A 209 -14.33 4.24 4.08
N ARG A 210 -15.23 3.91 3.14
CA ARG A 210 -14.96 3.05 1.97
C ARG A 210 -15.92 3.42 0.85
N ASN A 211 -15.38 4.02 -0.19
CA ASN A 211 -16.12 4.30 -1.41
C ASN A 211 -15.30 3.80 -2.60
N PRO A 212 -15.83 2.93 -3.47
CA PRO A 212 -15.12 2.48 -4.66
C PRO A 212 -15.09 3.49 -5.80
N ALA A 213 -15.82 4.60 -5.69
CA ALA A 213 -15.85 5.66 -6.71
C ALA A 213 -14.51 6.40 -6.83
N PHE A 214 -14.38 7.21 -7.86
CA PHE A 214 -13.24 8.11 -8.03
C PHE A 214 -13.06 9.01 -6.79
N LEU A 215 -11.83 9.13 -6.28
CA LEU A 215 -11.46 9.79 -5.02
C LEU A 215 -12.23 9.28 -3.77
N GLY A 216 -12.90 8.14 -3.89
CA GLY A 216 -13.74 7.64 -2.78
C GLY A 216 -12.96 7.26 -1.54
N SER A 217 -11.71 6.79 -1.68
CA SER A 217 -10.80 6.54 -0.54
C SER A 217 -10.34 7.84 0.11
N ASP A 218 -10.22 8.92 -0.66
CA ASP A 218 -9.66 10.19 -0.23
C ASP A 218 -10.72 11.05 0.47
N MET A 219 -12.00 10.72 0.30
CA MET A 219 -13.11 11.40 0.99
C MET A 219 -13.04 11.34 2.52
N ALA A 220 -12.37 10.31 3.08
CA ALA A 220 -12.10 10.27 4.51
C ALA A 220 -11.23 11.45 4.98
N TYR A 221 -10.28 11.88 4.15
CA TYR A 221 -9.43 13.05 4.37
C TYR A 221 -10.17 14.34 4.01
N LEU A 222 -10.69 14.43 2.78
CA LEU A 222 -11.23 15.66 2.21
C LEU A 222 -12.56 16.08 2.85
N ALA A 223 -13.55 15.19 2.80
CA ALA A 223 -14.87 15.43 3.41
C ALA A 223 -14.82 15.28 4.93
N GLY A 224 -14.01 14.33 5.44
CA GLY A 224 -13.83 14.12 6.89
C GLY A 224 -13.30 15.37 7.58
N SER A 225 -12.24 15.98 7.07
CA SER A 225 -11.69 17.22 7.65
C SER A 225 -12.66 18.40 7.54
N ALA A 226 -13.35 18.55 6.39
CA ALA A 226 -14.34 19.62 6.22
C ALA A 226 -15.54 19.46 7.16
N TYR A 227 -15.97 18.24 7.41
CA TYR A 227 -17.03 17.95 8.38
C TYR A 227 -16.59 18.28 9.82
N LEU A 228 -15.33 17.97 10.18
CA LEU A 228 -14.81 18.37 11.49
C LEU A 228 -14.73 19.89 11.66
N GLU A 229 -14.29 20.61 10.65
CA GLU A 229 -14.30 22.08 10.62
C GLU A 229 -15.73 22.63 10.78
N TRP A 230 -16.71 22.00 10.10
CA TRP A 230 -18.12 22.34 10.25
C TRP A 230 -18.63 22.11 11.67
N LEU A 231 -18.29 20.97 12.30
CA LEU A 231 -18.67 20.65 13.67
C LEU A 231 -18.14 21.66 14.69
N GLU A 232 -16.91 22.12 14.55
CA GLU A 232 -16.35 23.16 15.43
C GLU A 232 -17.09 24.49 15.26
N ARG A 233 -17.46 24.87 14.04
CA ARG A 233 -18.28 26.07 13.78
C ARG A 233 -19.67 26.01 14.41
N GLN A 234 -20.22 24.80 14.61
CA GLN A 234 -21.49 24.62 15.33
C GLN A 234 -21.35 24.88 16.84
N ARG A 235 -20.14 24.98 17.36
CA ARG A 235 -19.83 25.18 18.79
C ARG A 235 -18.72 26.22 19.01
N PRO A 236 -18.91 27.45 18.56
CA PRO A 236 -17.88 28.49 18.64
C PRO A 236 -17.50 28.85 20.08
N ASP A 237 -18.40 28.57 21.03
CA ASP A 237 -18.23 28.71 22.48
C ASP A 237 -17.35 27.63 23.11
N GLN A 238 -17.01 26.56 22.37
CA GLN A 238 -16.26 25.39 22.85
C GLN A 238 -15.08 25.06 21.92
N PRO A 239 -14.01 25.85 21.90
CA PRO A 239 -12.90 25.64 20.97
C PRO A 239 -12.13 24.32 21.21
N ASP A 240 -12.32 23.69 22.38
CA ASP A 240 -11.75 22.40 22.74
C ASP A 240 -12.71 21.21 22.56
N ILE A 241 -13.79 21.36 21.78
CA ILE A 241 -14.83 20.33 21.68
C ILE A 241 -14.30 19.00 21.13
N LEU A 242 -13.38 19.01 20.16
CA LEU A 242 -12.74 17.81 19.64
C LEU A 242 -11.84 17.14 20.67
N PRO A 243 -10.89 17.83 21.35
CA PRO A 243 -10.16 17.26 22.49
C PRO A 243 -11.04 16.66 23.58
N ARG A 244 -12.22 17.24 23.86
CA ARG A 244 -13.20 16.66 24.79
C ARG A 244 -13.80 15.37 24.27
N LEU A 245 -14.15 15.31 22.99
CA LEU A 245 -14.63 14.09 22.35
C LEU A 245 -13.59 12.97 22.45
N TRP A 246 -12.31 13.28 22.17
CA TRP A 246 -11.22 12.30 22.30
C TRP A 246 -11.08 11.78 23.72
N LYS A 247 -11.14 12.65 24.70
CA LYS A 247 -11.06 12.29 26.12
C LYS A 247 -12.23 11.40 26.54
N GLN A 248 -13.44 11.69 26.05
CA GLN A 248 -14.62 10.90 26.32
C GLN A 248 -14.52 9.51 25.66
N LEU A 249 -14.17 9.45 24.37
CA LEU A 249 -13.97 8.19 23.65
C LEU A 249 -12.90 7.31 24.29
N ALA A 250 -11.82 7.88 24.78
CA ALA A 250 -10.76 7.13 25.43
C ALA A 250 -11.21 6.49 26.76
N ARG A 251 -12.01 7.20 27.54
CA ARG A 251 -12.42 6.77 28.89
C ARG A 251 -13.67 5.92 28.90
N ASP A 252 -14.65 6.26 28.07
CA ASP A 252 -15.96 5.66 28.07
C ASP A 252 -15.98 4.30 27.37
N GLN A 253 -16.79 3.37 27.85
CA GLN A 253 -17.02 2.10 27.13
C GLN A 253 -18.04 2.26 25.99
N ARG A 254 -18.58 3.45 25.80
CA ARG A 254 -19.56 3.74 24.76
C ARG A 254 -18.97 3.55 23.35
N PRO A 255 -19.78 3.09 22.40
CA PRO A 255 -19.41 3.15 20.99
C PRO A 255 -19.28 4.60 20.52
N PHE A 256 -18.61 4.81 19.40
CA PHE A 256 -18.36 6.14 18.84
C PHE A 256 -19.63 6.99 18.70
N GLU A 257 -20.70 6.42 18.13
CA GLU A 257 -21.94 7.15 17.87
C GLU A 257 -22.59 7.72 19.15
N ALA A 258 -22.56 6.95 20.22
CA ALA A 258 -23.10 7.40 21.50
C ALA A 258 -22.24 8.50 22.16
N ALA A 259 -20.92 8.42 22.04
CA ALA A 259 -20.02 9.44 22.55
C ALA A 259 -20.14 10.73 21.71
N PHE A 260 -20.25 10.60 20.40
CA PHE A 260 -20.46 11.72 19.48
C PHE A 260 -21.78 12.47 19.79
N GLN A 261 -22.88 11.73 19.89
CA GLN A 261 -24.19 12.31 20.22
C GLN A 261 -24.21 13.01 21.59
N ALA A 262 -23.52 12.44 22.58
CA ALA A 262 -23.39 13.08 23.88
C ALA A 262 -22.56 14.40 23.82
N THR A 263 -21.63 14.50 22.88
CA THR A 263 -20.79 15.69 22.72
C THR A 263 -21.49 16.79 21.90
N PHE A 264 -22.14 16.43 20.80
CA PHE A 264 -22.70 17.40 19.84
C PHE A 264 -24.23 17.60 19.98
N GLY A 265 -24.94 16.68 20.63
CA GLY A 265 -26.41 16.72 20.80
C GLY A 265 -27.18 16.12 19.61
N PHE A 266 -26.50 15.61 18.58
CA PHE A 266 -27.06 14.92 17.42
C PHE A 266 -26.15 13.77 17.00
N THR A 267 -26.65 12.85 16.16
CA THR A 267 -25.83 11.73 15.67
C THR A 267 -24.81 12.23 14.63
N ALA A 268 -23.70 11.49 14.48
CA ALA A 268 -22.71 11.84 13.48
C ALA A 268 -23.29 11.82 12.05
N GLN A 269 -24.25 10.94 11.80
CA GLN A 269 -24.96 10.88 10.53
C GLN A 269 -25.85 12.11 10.30
N ASP A 270 -26.63 12.53 11.28
CA ASP A 270 -27.53 13.70 11.16
C ASP A 270 -26.71 14.99 10.96
N GLY A 271 -25.62 15.14 11.71
CA GLY A 271 -24.69 16.24 11.54
C GLY A 271 -24.09 16.27 10.14
N TYR A 272 -23.68 15.12 9.62
CA TYR A 272 -23.11 15.01 8.28
C TYR A 272 -24.14 15.35 7.19
N GLN A 273 -25.41 14.96 7.34
CA GLN A 273 -26.47 15.33 6.40
C GLN A 273 -26.72 16.84 6.38
N ARG A 274 -26.67 17.50 7.55
CA ARG A 274 -26.74 18.98 7.62
C ARG A 274 -25.56 19.64 6.91
N PHE A 275 -24.34 19.13 7.18
CA PHE A 275 -23.13 19.58 6.49
C PHE A 275 -23.26 19.42 4.96
N GLN A 276 -23.79 18.27 4.48
CA GLN A 276 -24.01 18.05 3.04
C GLN A 276 -25.02 19.06 2.47
N ALA A 277 -26.11 19.34 3.17
CA ALA A 277 -27.13 20.28 2.72
C ALA A 277 -26.58 21.71 2.60
N GLU A 278 -25.88 22.20 3.63
CA GLU A 278 -25.25 23.53 3.62
C GLU A 278 -24.18 23.63 2.51
N THR A 279 -23.31 22.60 2.40
CA THR A 279 -22.27 22.54 1.36
C THR A 279 -22.88 22.55 -0.05
N SER A 280 -24.00 21.86 -0.27
CA SER A 280 -24.67 21.84 -1.56
C SER A 280 -25.33 23.18 -1.89
N HIS A 281 -25.96 23.81 -0.91
CA HIS A 281 -26.52 25.13 -1.05
C HIS A 281 -25.45 26.17 -1.48
N ASP A 282 -24.33 26.20 -0.74
CA ASP A 282 -23.25 27.14 -1.01
C ASP A 282 -22.59 26.88 -2.38
N ALA A 283 -22.46 25.62 -2.78
CA ALA A 283 -21.90 25.28 -4.09
C ALA A 283 -22.79 25.71 -5.26
N LEU A 284 -24.11 25.65 -5.11
CA LEU A 284 -25.08 26.09 -6.12
C LEU A 284 -25.13 27.62 -6.16
N GLU A 285 -25.13 28.31 -5.02
CA GLU A 285 -25.09 29.77 -4.96
C GLU A 285 -23.79 30.30 -5.59
N TRP A 286 -22.66 29.67 -5.32
CA TRP A 286 -21.37 29.96 -5.92
C TRP A 286 -21.42 29.84 -7.45
N GLU A 287 -21.97 28.75 -7.97
CA GLU A 287 -22.14 28.53 -9.41
C GLU A 287 -23.01 29.64 -10.04
N ALA A 288 -24.10 30.01 -9.39
CA ALA A 288 -24.98 31.07 -9.89
C ALA A 288 -24.25 32.42 -10.01
N ARG A 289 -23.41 32.77 -9.04
CA ARG A 289 -22.58 33.96 -9.06
C ARG A 289 -21.54 33.95 -10.18
N LEU A 290 -20.86 32.81 -10.38
CA LEU A 290 -19.91 32.66 -11.48
C LEU A 290 -20.58 32.71 -12.85
N LYS A 291 -21.81 32.15 -12.98
CA LYS A 291 -22.62 32.29 -14.20
C LYS A 291 -22.93 33.74 -14.50
N ALA A 292 -23.29 34.54 -13.51
CA ALA A 292 -23.53 35.99 -13.66
C ALA A 292 -22.27 36.74 -14.11
N GLN A 293 -21.08 36.29 -13.77
CA GLN A 293 -19.80 36.85 -14.20
C GLN A 293 -19.30 36.30 -15.56
N GLY A 294 -20.04 35.40 -16.19
CA GLY A 294 -19.68 34.73 -17.43
C GLY A 294 -18.73 33.56 -17.24
N LEU A 295 -19.29 32.35 -17.23
CA LEU A 295 -18.52 31.12 -17.24
C LEU A 295 -17.82 30.92 -18.57
N ARG A 296 -16.60 30.33 -18.52
CA ARG A 296 -15.89 29.84 -19.69
C ARG A 296 -15.17 28.52 -19.32
N GLU A 297 -15.79 27.43 -19.70
CA GLU A 297 -15.29 26.08 -19.38
C GLU A 297 -14.83 25.27 -20.60
N GLY A 298 -15.02 25.79 -21.80
CA GLY A 298 -14.80 25.03 -23.04
C GLY A 298 -15.82 23.86 -23.19
N GLU A 299 -15.62 23.06 -24.22
CA GLU A 299 -16.50 21.94 -24.54
C GLU A 299 -15.95 20.65 -23.91
N VAL A 300 -16.85 19.78 -23.42
CA VAL A 300 -16.47 18.43 -22.99
C VAL A 300 -16.11 17.60 -24.23
N TRP A 301 -14.87 17.14 -24.30
CA TRP A 301 -14.40 16.30 -25.40
C TRP A 301 -14.46 14.81 -25.04
N LEU A 302 -14.14 14.44 -23.79
CA LEU A 302 -14.22 13.07 -23.29
C LEU A 302 -14.52 13.06 -21.79
N ARG A 303 -15.46 12.20 -21.37
CA ARG A 303 -15.70 11.88 -19.96
C ARG A 303 -15.03 10.59 -19.57
N VAL A 304 -14.33 10.56 -18.43
CA VAL A 304 -13.64 9.39 -17.90
C VAL A 304 -14.11 9.11 -16.48
N ASP A 305 -14.60 7.89 -16.23
CA ASP A 305 -14.89 7.45 -14.86
C ASP A 305 -13.59 7.08 -14.14
N GLY A 306 -12.87 8.09 -13.68
CA GLY A 306 -11.57 7.95 -13.03
C GLY A 306 -10.65 9.13 -13.33
N GLY A 307 -9.34 8.94 -13.06
CA GLY A 307 -8.32 9.95 -13.32
C GLY A 307 -7.85 9.99 -14.77
N VAL A 308 -7.53 11.18 -15.25
CA VAL A 308 -6.80 11.42 -16.51
C VAL A 308 -5.65 12.39 -16.22
N ALA A 309 -4.49 12.09 -16.78
CA ALA A 309 -3.31 12.94 -16.73
C ALA A 309 -2.49 12.82 -18.01
N ASP A 310 -1.37 13.51 -18.07
CA ASP A 310 -0.37 13.41 -19.16
C ASP A 310 -0.98 13.69 -20.54
N LEU A 311 -1.85 14.71 -20.65
CA LEU A 311 -2.42 15.12 -21.94
C LEU A 311 -1.33 15.70 -22.85
N GLY A 312 -1.37 15.35 -24.15
CA GLY A 312 -0.48 15.92 -25.15
C GLY A 312 -1.02 15.71 -26.56
N VAL A 313 -1.09 16.73 -27.36
CA VAL A 313 -1.38 16.63 -28.80
C VAL A 313 -0.12 16.19 -29.53
N SER A 314 -0.23 15.27 -30.51
CA SER A 314 0.91 14.89 -31.32
C SER A 314 1.42 16.03 -32.18
N PRO A 315 2.72 16.07 -32.55
CA PRO A 315 3.28 17.15 -33.38
C PRO A 315 2.54 17.38 -34.71
N ASP A 316 1.96 16.31 -35.28
CA ASP A 316 1.14 16.40 -36.51
C ASP A 316 -0.31 16.87 -36.29
N GLY A 317 -0.70 17.20 -35.03
CA GLY A 317 -2.05 17.68 -34.70
C GLY A 317 -3.17 16.65 -34.84
N THR A 318 -2.85 15.37 -35.09
CA THR A 318 -3.87 14.37 -35.46
C THR A 318 -4.30 13.46 -34.31
N LYS A 319 -3.55 13.44 -33.19
CA LYS A 319 -3.73 12.50 -32.10
C LYS A 319 -3.65 13.19 -30.73
N LEU A 320 -4.45 12.71 -29.79
CA LEU A 320 -4.37 13.12 -28.39
C LEU A 320 -3.86 11.94 -27.55
N LEU A 321 -2.79 12.15 -26.81
CA LEU A 321 -2.30 11.27 -25.76
C LEU A 321 -2.95 11.60 -24.42
N GLY A 322 -3.22 10.58 -23.61
CA GLY A 322 -3.59 10.74 -22.21
C GLY A 322 -3.33 9.48 -21.43
N ARG A 323 -3.04 9.64 -20.16
CA ARG A 323 -2.88 8.54 -19.21
C ARG A 323 -4.16 8.37 -18.39
N LEU A 324 -4.77 7.20 -18.49
CA LEU A 324 -5.93 6.84 -17.67
C LEU A 324 -5.48 6.23 -16.34
N ALA A 325 -6.06 6.73 -15.25
CA ALA A 325 -5.94 6.17 -13.90
C ALA A 325 -7.30 5.62 -13.45
N THR A 326 -7.83 4.64 -14.21
CA THR A 326 -9.09 3.97 -13.93
C THR A 326 -8.82 2.63 -13.24
N ARG A 327 -9.77 2.13 -12.47
CA ARG A 327 -9.64 0.83 -11.78
C ARG A 327 -9.59 -0.37 -12.73
N ARG A 328 -10.28 -0.27 -13.89
CA ARG A 328 -10.44 -1.41 -14.80
C ARG A 328 -9.37 -1.47 -15.86
N ASP A 329 -8.93 -0.31 -16.33
CA ASP A 329 -8.06 -0.23 -17.49
C ASP A 329 -7.07 0.96 -17.35
N PRO A 330 -6.13 0.91 -16.39
CA PRO A 330 -5.10 1.94 -16.27
C PRO A 330 -4.07 1.83 -17.38
N GLY A 331 -3.55 2.97 -17.85
CA GLY A 331 -2.50 2.99 -18.88
C GLY A 331 -2.60 4.18 -19.83
N LEU A 332 -1.80 4.17 -20.89
CA LEU A 332 -1.82 5.20 -21.91
C LEU A 332 -2.87 4.91 -22.97
N ARG A 333 -3.49 5.98 -23.47
CA ARG A 333 -4.41 5.96 -24.62
C ARG A 333 -3.99 7.03 -25.60
N VAL A 334 -4.13 6.70 -26.86
CA VAL A 334 -4.00 7.63 -27.98
C VAL A 334 -5.31 7.64 -28.73
N TRP A 335 -5.93 8.80 -28.82
CA TRP A 335 -7.21 9.01 -29.52
C TRP A 335 -7.00 9.75 -30.83
N ASP A 336 -7.89 9.52 -31.79
CA ASP A 336 -7.96 10.19 -33.08
C ASP A 336 -8.67 11.54 -32.93
N LEU A 337 -7.97 12.63 -33.20
CA LEU A 337 -8.56 13.99 -33.17
C LEU A 337 -9.33 14.33 -34.45
N LYS A 338 -9.08 13.65 -35.59
CA LYS A 338 -9.76 13.88 -36.86
C LYS A 338 -11.13 13.21 -36.96
N ALA A 339 -11.32 12.14 -36.21
CA ALA A 339 -12.60 11.46 -36.16
C ALA A 339 -13.57 12.26 -35.28
N THR A 340 -14.48 12.99 -35.88
CA THR A 340 -15.62 13.57 -35.16
C THR A 340 -16.44 12.42 -34.58
N PRO A 341 -16.61 12.32 -33.27
CA PRO A 341 -17.44 11.29 -32.69
C PRO A 341 -18.87 11.47 -33.25
N PRO A 342 -19.47 10.42 -33.83
CA PRO A 342 -20.87 10.53 -34.23
C PRO A 342 -21.70 10.82 -32.98
N ALA A 343 -22.48 11.89 -33.01
CA ALA A 343 -23.48 12.17 -32.00
C ALA A 343 -24.47 10.98 -32.00
N LYS A 344 -24.27 10.01 -31.11
CA LYS A 344 -25.26 8.97 -30.92
C LYS A 344 -26.43 9.58 -30.15
N PRO A 345 -27.63 9.57 -30.73
CA PRO A 345 -28.80 9.84 -29.93
C PRO A 345 -28.82 8.80 -28.80
N THR A 346 -28.84 9.25 -27.58
CA THR A 346 -29.06 8.44 -26.42
C THR A 346 -30.33 7.62 -26.64
N ARG A 347 -30.18 6.30 -26.76
CA ARG A 347 -31.30 5.42 -26.51
C ARG A 347 -31.58 5.57 -25.02
N ASP A 348 -32.68 6.26 -24.78
CA ASP A 348 -33.30 6.38 -23.48
C ASP A 348 -33.50 4.97 -22.90
N ARG A 349 -32.56 4.52 -22.06
CA ARG A 349 -32.79 3.44 -21.12
C ARG A 349 -33.48 4.10 -19.94
N THR A 350 -34.71 4.49 -20.16
CA THR A 350 -35.62 4.81 -19.06
C THR A 350 -35.74 3.56 -18.23
N ASP A 351 -35.08 3.55 -17.07
CA ASP A 351 -35.58 2.80 -15.94
C ASP A 351 -36.97 3.36 -15.67
N PRO A 352 -38.05 2.56 -15.83
CA PRO A 352 -39.39 3.03 -15.64
C PRO A 352 -39.70 3.57 -14.25
N PHE A 353 -38.74 3.40 -13.31
CA PHE A 353 -38.82 3.89 -11.93
C PHE A 353 -37.95 5.11 -11.63
N ASN A 354 -37.08 5.56 -12.55
CA ASN A 354 -36.18 6.69 -12.34
C ASN A 354 -36.00 7.51 -13.63
N ALA A 355 -37.07 7.99 -14.18
CA ALA A 355 -37.02 9.02 -15.23
C ALA A 355 -36.49 10.32 -14.64
N VAL A 356 -35.19 10.56 -14.73
CA VAL A 356 -34.62 11.90 -14.56
C VAL A 356 -34.69 12.58 -15.92
N PRO A 357 -35.50 13.65 -16.09
CA PRO A 357 -35.78 14.24 -17.38
C PRO A 357 -34.59 14.84 -18.14
N ASP A 358 -33.44 15.07 -17.48
CA ASP A 358 -32.32 15.82 -18.03
C ASP A 358 -30.98 15.09 -17.84
N ALA A 359 -30.89 13.81 -18.19
CA ALA A 359 -29.56 13.19 -18.31
C ALA A 359 -28.82 13.89 -19.48
N PRO A 360 -27.62 14.48 -19.23
CA PRO A 360 -26.86 15.08 -20.31
C PRO A 360 -26.57 14.04 -21.39
N PRO A 361 -26.53 14.43 -22.67
CA PRO A 361 -26.31 13.49 -23.77
C PRO A 361 -25.04 12.69 -23.55
N GLU A 362 -25.09 11.36 -23.68
CA GLU A 362 -23.90 10.51 -23.69
C GLU A 362 -23.09 10.86 -24.93
N PHE A 363 -21.91 11.47 -24.74
CA PHE A 363 -20.98 11.71 -25.83
C PHE A 363 -20.43 10.38 -26.32
N ALA A 364 -20.41 10.19 -27.66
CA ALA A 364 -19.69 9.07 -28.22
C ALA A 364 -18.20 9.17 -27.85
N ALA A 365 -17.64 8.08 -27.32
CA ALA A 365 -16.22 8.06 -26.99
C ALA A 365 -15.39 8.24 -28.27
N PRO A 366 -14.32 9.07 -28.25
CA PRO A 366 -13.44 9.25 -29.39
C PRO A 366 -12.75 7.92 -29.75
N LYS A 367 -12.42 7.73 -31.02
CA LYS A 367 -11.77 6.52 -31.50
C LYS A 367 -10.40 6.36 -30.87
N VAL A 368 -10.16 5.26 -30.19
CA VAL A 368 -8.84 4.86 -29.69
C VAL A 368 -8.01 4.29 -30.82
N LEU A 369 -6.87 4.90 -31.12
CA LEU A 369 -5.91 4.44 -32.12
C LEU A 369 -4.92 3.43 -31.55
N ALA A 370 -4.45 3.68 -30.33
CA ALA A 370 -3.49 2.83 -29.65
C ALA A 370 -3.67 2.88 -28.14
N ALA A 371 -3.28 1.78 -27.47
CA ALA A 371 -3.37 1.64 -26.03
C ALA A 371 -2.15 0.91 -25.47
N LEU A 372 -1.56 1.44 -24.41
CA LEU A 372 -0.53 0.76 -23.61
C LEU A 372 -1.06 0.57 -22.20
N PRO A 373 -1.45 -0.65 -21.81
CA PRO A 373 -1.89 -0.94 -20.44
C PRO A 373 -0.70 -0.87 -19.46
N SER A 374 -0.98 -0.99 -18.17
CA SER A 374 0.07 -1.13 -17.14
C SER A 374 1.01 -2.29 -17.48
N LEU A 375 2.31 -2.10 -17.22
CA LEU A 375 3.36 -3.09 -17.41
C LEU A 375 3.84 -3.53 -16.01
N ASP A 376 3.88 -4.84 -15.77
CA ASP A 376 4.28 -5.43 -14.49
C ASP A 376 3.58 -4.77 -13.28
N HIS A 377 2.27 -4.50 -13.43
CA HIS A 377 1.41 -3.76 -12.51
C HIS A 377 1.85 -2.31 -12.25
N GLN A 378 2.80 -1.80 -13.00
CA GLN A 378 3.24 -0.41 -12.94
C GLN A 378 2.51 0.43 -14.01
N PRO A 379 1.72 1.43 -13.62
CA PRO A 379 1.15 2.35 -14.58
C PRO A 379 2.25 3.24 -15.17
N PRO A 380 2.28 3.45 -16.51
CA PRO A 380 3.17 4.44 -17.11
C PRO A 380 2.84 5.83 -16.57
N ARG A 381 3.85 6.70 -16.42
CA ARG A 381 3.72 8.07 -15.88
C ARG A 381 4.52 9.06 -16.71
N ASP A 382 4.15 10.32 -16.61
CA ASP A 382 4.84 11.45 -17.24
C ASP A 382 5.05 11.21 -18.74
N ALA A 383 3.94 10.83 -19.42
CA ALA A 383 3.97 10.48 -20.82
C ALA A 383 3.94 11.72 -21.71
N GLU A 384 4.79 11.73 -22.76
CA GLU A 384 4.95 12.83 -23.71
C GLU A 384 5.27 12.31 -25.10
N TRP A 385 4.85 13.03 -26.14
CA TRP A 385 5.25 12.77 -27.50
C TRP A 385 6.72 13.15 -27.74
N LEU A 386 7.50 12.25 -28.36
CA LEU A 386 8.81 12.56 -28.96
C LEU A 386 8.68 12.89 -30.45
N ASP A 387 7.80 12.20 -31.12
CA ASP A 387 7.43 12.38 -32.52
C ASP A 387 6.01 11.83 -32.74
N ASP A 388 5.50 11.86 -33.94
CA ASP A 388 4.13 11.45 -34.31
C ASP A 388 3.79 9.98 -34.03
N ARG A 389 4.77 9.17 -33.68
CA ARG A 389 4.65 7.72 -33.47
C ARG A 389 5.29 7.20 -32.21
N THR A 390 6.08 8.02 -31.53
CA THR A 390 6.87 7.61 -30.36
C THR A 390 6.50 8.43 -29.15
N ILE A 391 6.22 7.75 -28.04
CA ILE A 391 5.89 8.33 -26.75
C ILE A 391 6.96 7.92 -25.76
N ARG A 392 7.55 8.89 -25.07
CA ARG A 392 8.37 8.64 -23.88
C ARG A 392 7.47 8.61 -22.64
N PHE A 393 7.85 7.84 -21.64
CA PHE A 393 7.16 7.78 -20.36
C PHE A 393 8.09 7.24 -19.28
N GLN A 394 7.65 7.27 -18.01
CA GLN A 394 8.39 6.73 -16.89
C GLN A 394 7.75 5.43 -16.40
N LEU A 395 8.60 4.42 -16.13
CA LEU A 395 8.26 3.22 -15.37
C LEU A 395 9.09 3.18 -14.09
N ARG A 396 8.58 2.55 -13.06
CA ARG A 396 9.38 2.31 -11.85
C ARG A 396 9.97 0.91 -11.88
N HIS A 397 11.26 0.83 -11.65
CA HIS A 397 12.02 -0.40 -11.57
C HIS A 397 12.61 -0.57 -10.18
N ALA A 398 12.57 -1.80 -9.66
CA ALA A 398 13.20 -2.13 -8.40
C ALA A 398 14.72 -2.27 -8.58
N ASP A 399 15.50 -1.56 -7.76
CA ASP A 399 16.92 -1.80 -7.63
C ASP A 399 17.20 -3.12 -6.89
N ARG A 400 18.47 -3.49 -6.72
CA ARG A 400 18.84 -4.73 -6.02
C ARG A 400 18.37 -4.80 -4.57
N GLU A 401 18.04 -3.65 -3.98
CA GLU A 401 17.56 -3.49 -2.62
C GLU A 401 16.04 -3.45 -2.53
N GLY A 402 15.34 -3.51 -3.68
CA GLY A 402 13.90 -3.47 -3.79
C GLY A 402 13.30 -2.07 -3.77
N THR A 403 14.14 -1.02 -3.83
CA THR A 403 13.68 0.37 -3.92
C THR A 403 13.22 0.66 -5.35
N LEU A 404 12.01 1.16 -5.49
CA LEU A 404 11.45 1.53 -6.79
C LEU A 404 11.95 2.91 -7.22
N ARG A 405 12.54 2.99 -8.40
CA ARG A 405 13.03 4.24 -8.99
C ARG A 405 12.43 4.45 -10.38
N PRO A 406 12.02 5.68 -10.72
CA PRO A 406 11.54 5.99 -12.05
C PRO A 406 12.68 5.85 -13.07
N ARG A 407 12.38 5.21 -14.20
CA ARG A 407 13.29 5.10 -15.36
C ARG A 407 12.53 5.35 -16.63
N PRO A 408 13.16 6.00 -17.62
CA PRO A 408 12.53 6.30 -18.88
C PRO A 408 12.25 5.04 -19.70
N ALA A 409 11.17 5.07 -20.46
CA ALA A 409 10.80 4.06 -21.43
C ALA A 409 10.21 4.72 -22.66
N LEU A 410 10.23 4.00 -23.80
CA LEU A 410 9.70 4.44 -25.08
C LEU A 410 8.62 3.47 -25.55
N TRP A 411 7.52 4.01 -26.04
CA TRP A 411 6.46 3.26 -26.69
C TRP A 411 6.21 3.79 -28.08
N ARG A 412 6.31 2.93 -29.07
CA ARG A 412 5.90 3.22 -30.44
C ARG A 412 4.48 2.73 -30.69
N LEU A 413 3.72 3.46 -31.47
CA LEU A 413 2.31 3.13 -31.76
C LEU A 413 2.11 1.80 -32.49
N ASP A 414 3.17 1.23 -33.07
CA ASP A 414 3.19 -0.13 -33.65
C ASP A 414 3.21 -1.24 -32.57
N GLY A 415 3.17 -0.88 -31.27
CA GLY A 415 3.13 -1.79 -30.13
C GLY A 415 4.50 -2.10 -29.52
N VAL A 416 5.60 -1.64 -30.12
CA VAL A 416 6.95 -1.86 -29.58
C VAL A 416 7.17 -0.99 -28.34
N VAL A 417 7.59 -1.63 -27.23
CA VAL A 417 8.01 -0.95 -26.01
C VAL A 417 9.48 -1.24 -25.76
N ARG A 418 10.26 -0.20 -25.50
CA ARG A 418 11.66 -0.29 -25.08
C ARG A 418 11.78 0.31 -23.69
N ALA A 419 11.97 -0.53 -22.69
CA ALA A 419 12.23 -0.09 -21.33
C ALA A 419 13.71 0.23 -21.12
N ASN A 420 13.99 1.24 -20.29
CA ASN A 420 15.34 1.67 -19.92
C ASN A 420 16.28 1.90 -21.12
N PRO A 421 15.91 2.69 -22.14
CA PRO A 421 16.80 3.00 -23.23
C PRO A 421 18.01 3.83 -22.75
N ASP A 422 19.16 3.63 -23.39
CA ASP A 422 20.43 4.29 -23.02
C ASP A 422 20.36 5.81 -23.11
N HIS A 423 19.53 6.32 -24.01
CA HIS A 423 19.28 7.74 -24.18
C HIS A 423 17.82 8.00 -24.55
N VAL A 424 17.17 8.91 -23.82
CA VAL A 424 15.83 9.40 -24.12
C VAL A 424 15.87 10.91 -24.16
N PRO A 425 15.67 11.54 -25.34
CA PRO A 425 15.68 12.99 -25.45
C PRO A 425 14.53 13.59 -24.64
N ASP A 426 14.74 14.82 -24.17
CA ASP A 426 13.68 15.64 -23.61
C ASP A 426 13.05 16.47 -24.75
N PRO A 427 11.74 16.35 -25.01
CA PRO A 427 11.09 17.15 -26.05
C PRO A 427 10.98 18.64 -25.69
N GLY A 428 11.15 19.01 -24.40
CA GLY A 428 11.19 20.42 -23.97
C GLY A 428 9.87 21.17 -24.00
N HIS A 429 8.75 20.50 -24.28
CA HIS A 429 7.43 21.16 -24.34
C HIS A 429 6.76 21.27 -22.98
N THR A 430 7.16 20.47 -22.00
CA THR A 430 6.47 20.35 -20.72
C THR A 430 7.31 20.91 -19.60
N LEU A 431 6.73 21.80 -18.80
CA LEU A 431 7.32 22.28 -17.56
C LEU A 431 6.56 21.70 -16.38
N PHE A 432 7.31 21.23 -15.40
CA PHE A 432 6.76 20.80 -14.11
C PHE A 432 7.03 21.87 -13.05
N PRO A 433 6.06 22.17 -12.16
CA PRO A 433 6.30 23.05 -11.04
C PRO A 433 7.46 22.54 -10.18
N VAL A 434 8.33 23.44 -9.80
CA VAL A 434 9.44 23.22 -8.86
C VAL A 434 9.06 23.79 -7.51
N HIS A 435 9.28 23.02 -6.46
CA HIS A 435 9.03 23.49 -5.11
C HIS A 435 10.14 24.43 -4.65
N ARG A 436 9.77 25.62 -4.16
CA ARG A 436 10.67 26.66 -3.62
C ARG A 436 10.18 27.08 -2.24
N PRO A 437 11.01 27.70 -1.40
CA PRO A 437 10.53 28.35 -0.20
C PRO A 437 9.40 29.34 -0.53
N GLY A 438 8.19 29.06 -0.04
CA GLY A 438 6.99 29.87 -0.34
C GLY A 438 6.00 29.22 -1.30
N GLY A 439 6.30 28.04 -1.86
CA GLY A 439 5.38 27.26 -2.66
C GLY A 439 5.91 26.83 -4.02
N TRP A 440 4.99 26.46 -4.90
CA TRP A 440 5.31 26.00 -6.25
C TRP A 440 5.60 27.16 -7.21
N VAL A 441 6.60 26.98 -8.05
CA VAL A 441 6.98 27.93 -9.11
C VAL A 441 7.16 27.18 -10.42
N LEU A 442 6.69 27.75 -11.52
CA LEU A 442 7.06 27.31 -12.87
C LEU A 442 8.26 28.13 -13.33
N GLU A 443 9.28 27.45 -13.84
CA GLU A 443 10.52 28.06 -14.32
C GLU A 443 10.81 27.65 -15.76
N MET A 444 11.27 28.58 -16.59
CA MET A 444 11.81 28.32 -17.92
C MET A 444 13.18 28.99 -18.03
N ASP A 445 14.20 28.22 -18.35
CA ASP A 445 15.61 28.66 -18.41
C ASP A 445 16.05 29.41 -17.13
N GLY A 446 15.64 28.89 -15.96
CA GLY A 446 15.99 29.45 -14.65
C GLY A 446 15.22 30.73 -14.27
N GLN A 447 14.30 31.18 -15.09
CA GLN A 447 13.44 32.34 -14.79
C GLN A 447 12.03 31.89 -14.41
N ALA A 448 11.50 32.47 -13.33
CA ALA A 448 10.14 32.20 -12.87
C ALA A 448 9.09 32.80 -13.82
N ILE A 449 8.10 32.02 -14.20
CA ILE A 449 6.97 32.45 -15.03
C ILE A 449 5.98 33.19 -14.11
N PRO A 450 5.56 34.42 -14.45
CA PRO A 450 4.65 35.22 -13.61
C PRO A 450 3.22 34.70 -13.68
N LEU A 451 2.82 33.87 -12.71
CA LEU A 451 1.47 33.35 -12.58
C LEU A 451 0.69 34.14 -11.51
N PRO A 452 -0.63 34.31 -11.65
CA PRO A 452 -1.47 35.00 -10.66
C PRO A 452 -1.68 34.17 -9.36
N GLY A 453 -1.23 32.92 -9.32
CA GLY A 453 -1.34 32.04 -8.15
C GLY A 453 -0.50 30.80 -8.30
N GLN A 454 -0.60 29.90 -7.31
CA GLN A 454 0.16 28.65 -7.30
C GLN A 454 -0.14 27.80 -8.54
N PRO A 455 0.88 27.33 -9.28
CA PRO A 455 0.68 26.47 -10.44
C PRO A 455 0.08 25.11 -10.06
N ALA A 456 -0.79 24.59 -10.93
CA ALA A 456 -1.48 23.32 -10.79
C ALA A 456 -1.09 22.37 -11.92
N GLY A 457 -0.38 21.31 -11.60
CA GLY A 457 0.07 20.33 -12.58
C GLY A 457 1.13 20.86 -13.55
N ARG A 458 1.28 20.16 -14.67
CA ARG A 458 2.25 20.55 -15.70
C ARG A 458 1.76 21.73 -16.53
N ALA A 459 2.69 22.51 -17.02
CA ALA A 459 2.45 23.55 -18.02
C ALA A 459 3.00 23.11 -19.38
N TRP A 460 2.56 23.77 -20.44
CA TRP A 460 2.98 23.50 -21.80
C TRP A 460 3.63 24.74 -22.42
N VAL A 461 4.80 24.56 -23.01
CA VAL A 461 5.51 25.59 -23.76
C VAL A 461 5.20 25.40 -25.25
N ASP A 462 4.51 26.36 -25.83
CA ASP A 462 4.28 26.49 -27.27
C ASP A 462 5.33 27.45 -27.85
N ALA A 463 6.43 26.88 -28.30
CA ALA A 463 7.54 27.66 -28.86
C ALA A 463 7.18 28.32 -30.20
N GLY A 464 6.26 27.71 -30.97
CA GLY A 464 5.82 28.24 -32.27
C GLY A 464 5.07 29.56 -32.14
N HIS A 465 4.23 29.67 -31.12
CA HIS A 465 3.44 30.88 -30.87
C HIS A 465 4.01 31.73 -29.72
N GLN A 466 5.15 31.33 -29.13
CA GLN A 466 5.78 31.99 -27.98
C GLN A 466 4.82 32.19 -26.80
N GLN A 467 4.17 31.10 -26.40
CA GLN A 467 3.17 31.10 -25.32
C GLN A 467 3.50 29.98 -24.30
N VAL A 468 3.26 30.26 -23.02
CA VAL A 468 3.21 29.22 -22.00
C VAL A 468 1.78 29.06 -21.53
N TYR A 469 1.23 27.86 -21.62
CA TYR A 469 -0.09 27.53 -21.07
C TYR A 469 0.08 26.83 -19.73
N ALA A 470 -0.62 27.30 -18.70
CA ALA A 470 -0.52 26.75 -17.35
C ALA A 470 -1.88 26.74 -16.65
N GLY A 471 -2.07 25.75 -15.75
CA GLY A 471 -3.09 25.83 -14.72
C GLY A 471 -2.56 26.53 -13.49
N CYS A 472 -3.34 27.41 -12.88
CA CYS A 472 -2.98 28.03 -11.60
C CYS A 472 -4.21 28.39 -10.77
N ALA A 473 -4.01 28.55 -9.46
CA ALA A 473 -5.07 28.94 -8.54
C ALA A 473 -5.35 30.45 -8.64
N ILE A 474 -6.48 30.77 -9.22
CA ILE A 474 -7.01 32.14 -9.24
C ILE A 474 -8.22 32.16 -8.30
N ASP A 475 -8.18 32.98 -7.26
CA ASP A 475 -9.22 33.04 -6.22
C ASP A 475 -9.58 31.67 -5.63
N GLY A 476 -8.57 30.86 -5.38
CA GLY A 476 -8.74 29.51 -4.82
C GLY A 476 -9.32 28.46 -5.79
N ILE A 477 -9.40 28.77 -7.08
CA ILE A 477 -9.89 27.85 -8.12
C ILE A 477 -8.83 27.70 -9.21
N TRP A 478 -8.53 26.45 -9.58
CA TRP A 478 -7.64 26.19 -10.71
C TRP A 478 -8.29 26.60 -12.02
N ASN A 479 -7.66 27.53 -12.69
CA ASN A 479 -8.03 28.02 -14.00
C ASN A 479 -6.83 28.01 -14.94
N LEU A 480 -7.09 28.04 -16.24
CA LEU A 480 -6.05 28.10 -17.25
C LEU A 480 -5.70 29.55 -17.55
N VAL A 481 -4.41 29.76 -17.71
CA VAL A 481 -3.82 31.01 -18.20
C VAL A 481 -2.89 30.72 -19.37
N ARG A 482 -2.69 31.76 -20.21
CA ARG A 482 -1.55 31.81 -21.15
C ARG A 482 -0.64 32.96 -20.74
N VAL A 483 0.67 32.74 -20.89
CA VAL A 483 1.70 33.74 -20.62
C VAL A 483 2.51 33.91 -21.89
N PRO A 484 2.32 35.03 -22.66
CA PRO A 484 3.17 35.31 -23.81
C PRO A 484 4.60 35.55 -23.36
N TYR A 485 5.57 35.19 -24.19
CA TYR A 485 6.96 35.47 -23.92
C TYR A 485 7.73 35.75 -25.22
N HIS A 486 8.88 36.42 -25.09
CA HIS A 486 9.85 36.59 -26.16
C HIS A 486 11.26 36.44 -25.59
N PHE A 487 12.24 36.21 -26.45
CA PHE A 487 13.63 36.15 -26.03
C PHE A 487 14.32 37.51 -26.18
N GLU A 488 14.97 37.95 -25.12
CA GLU A 488 15.84 39.14 -25.10
C GLU A 488 17.22 38.70 -24.53
N ASP A 489 18.27 38.93 -25.30
CA ASP A 489 19.65 38.47 -24.95
C ASP A 489 19.74 36.98 -24.58
N GLY A 490 18.97 36.09 -25.25
CA GLY A 490 18.95 34.67 -25.04
C GLY A 490 18.17 34.22 -23.78
N HIS A 491 17.50 35.12 -23.07
CA HIS A 491 16.68 34.82 -21.92
C HIS A 491 15.21 35.09 -22.19
N PRO A 492 14.27 34.26 -21.68
CA PRO A 492 12.84 34.50 -21.84
C PRO A 492 12.38 35.73 -21.04
N ARG A 493 11.60 36.58 -21.68
CA ARG A 493 10.89 37.72 -21.05
C ARG A 493 9.41 37.41 -21.12
N PHE A 494 8.75 37.41 -19.99
CA PHE A 494 7.32 37.10 -19.87
C PHE A 494 6.47 38.36 -19.82
N GLU A 495 5.33 38.32 -20.52
CA GLU A 495 4.26 39.27 -20.39
C GLU A 495 3.30 38.87 -19.24
N PRO A 496 2.38 39.74 -18.83
CA PRO A 496 1.36 39.43 -17.85
C PRO A 496 0.50 38.22 -18.26
N ALA A 497 0.19 37.33 -17.30
CA ALA A 497 -0.67 36.20 -17.54
C ALA A 497 -2.08 36.60 -17.96
N GLN A 498 -2.61 35.91 -18.95
CA GLN A 498 -3.93 36.14 -19.52
C GLN A 498 -4.86 34.98 -19.14
N ARG A 499 -5.96 35.26 -18.43
CA ARG A 499 -6.91 34.24 -18.00
C ARG A 499 -7.72 33.71 -19.19
N LEU A 500 -7.76 32.36 -19.34
CA LEU A 500 -8.49 31.69 -20.42
C LEU A 500 -9.80 31.05 -19.96
N THR A 501 -9.86 30.54 -18.71
CA THR A 501 -11.05 29.87 -18.16
C THR A 501 -11.60 30.57 -16.93
N ARG A 502 -12.91 30.43 -16.72
CA ARG A 502 -13.60 30.71 -15.46
C ARG A 502 -14.55 29.55 -15.20
N THR A 503 -14.16 28.67 -14.30
CA THR A 503 -14.89 27.43 -14.00
C THR A 503 -15.28 27.36 -12.53
N PRO A 504 -16.45 26.79 -12.18
CA PRO A 504 -16.80 26.48 -10.79
C PRO A 504 -16.11 25.22 -10.25
N SER A 505 -15.41 24.48 -11.11
CA SER A 505 -14.75 23.23 -10.83
C SER A 505 -13.23 23.42 -10.67
N ALA A 506 -12.45 22.88 -11.61
CA ALA A 506 -11.02 23.05 -11.74
C ALA A 506 -10.60 22.78 -13.20
N ALA A 507 -9.59 23.49 -13.69
CA ALA A 507 -9.00 23.33 -15.01
C ALA A 507 -7.49 23.38 -14.92
N TRP A 508 -6.79 22.33 -15.40
CA TRP A 508 -5.33 22.20 -15.33
C TRP A 508 -4.79 21.26 -16.42
N ASN A 509 -3.47 21.03 -16.49
CA ASN A 509 -2.78 20.20 -17.47
C ASN A 509 -3.14 20.55 -18.93
N PRO A 510 -2.86 21.76 -19.39
CA PRO A 510 -3.12 22.21 -20.75
C PRO A 510 -2.26 21.47 -21.77
N ALA A 511 -2.82 21.24 -22.97
CA ALA A 511 -2.17 20.68 -24.13
C ALA A 511 -2.71 21.38 -25.39
N PRO A 512 -2.05 22.42 -25.90
CA PRO A 512 -2.47 23.08 -27.12
C PRO A 512 -2.28 22.19 -28.35
N ASP A 513 -3.09 22.41 -29.39
CA ASP A 513 -2.80 21.84 -30.69
C ASP A 513 -1.69 22.65 -31.39
N PRO A 514 -0.93 22.04 -32.31
CA PRO A 514 0.18 22.70 -32.98
C PRO A 514 -0.26 23.88 -33.87
N ASP A 515 -1.51 23.88 -34.32
CA ASP A 515 -2.08 24.95 -35.18
C ASP A 515 -2.57 26.13 -34.37
N GLY A 516 -2.58 26.08 -33.02
CA GLY A 516 -3.00 27.13 -32.13
C GLY A 516 -4.50 27.43 -32.12
N HIS A 517 -5.35 26.49 -32.60
CA HIS A 517 -6.79 26.62 -32.59
C HIS A 517 -7.43 26.10 -31.31
N TRP A 518 -6.98 24.96 -30.79
CA TRP A 518 -7.59 24.29 -29.64
C TRP A 518 -6.62 24.13 -28.50
N LEU A 519 -7.12 24.30 -27.27
CA LEU A 519 -6.44 23.96 -26.04
C LEU A 519 -7.20 22.81 -25.37
N PHE A 520 -6.63 21.61 -25.37
CA PHE A 520 -7.13 20.48 -24.59
C PHE A 520 -6.65 20.62 -23.13
N TYR A 521 -7.46 20.19 -22.17
CA TYR A 521 -7.11 20.28 -20.78
C TYR A 521 -7.93 19.31 -19.90
N THR A 522 -7.47 19.05 -18.71
CA THR A 522 -8.22 18.28 -17.71
C THR A 522 -9.13 19.18 -16.89
N SER A 523 -10.33 18.70 -16.58
CA SER A 523 -11.30 19.34 -15.71
C SER A 523 -11.95 18.35 -14.78
N LEU A 524 -12.31 18.78 -13.57
CA LEU A 524 -12.87 17.92 -12.54
C LEU A 524 -14.38 17.75 -12.74
N ASP A 525 -14.85 16.50 -12.77
CA ASP A 525 -16.25 16.11 -12.67
C ASP A 525 -16.49 15.23 -11.44
N ALA A 526 -17.73 15.12 -10.98
CA ALA A 526 -18.08 14.34 -9.80
C ALA A 526 -17.92 12.81 -9.97
N ARG A 527 -17.69 12.31 -11.17
CA ARG A 527 -17.41 10.90 -11.49
C ARG A 527 -15.95 10.62 -11.80
N GLY A 528 -15.20 11.66 -12.14
CA GLY A 528 -13.83 11.53 -12.59
C GLY A 528 -13.27 12.83 -13.15
N ILE A 529 -12.34 12.69 -14.07
CA ILE A 529 -11.73 13.82 -14.77
C ILE A 529 -12.21 13.83 -16.22
N GLU A 530 -12.72 14.98 -16.66
CA GLU A 530 -13.08 15.21 -18.07
C GLU A 530 -11.88 15.78 -18.83
N ILE A 531 -11.77 15.42 -20.10
CA ILE A 531 -10.97 16.15 -21.06
C ILE A 531 -11.88 17.16 -21.75
N ARG A 532 -11.50 18.41 -21.69
CA ARG A 532 -12.20 19.50 -22.35
C ARG A 532 -11.31 20.15 -23.41
N ARG A 533 -11.92 20.88 -24.34
CA ARG A 533 -11.22 21.71 -25.32
C ARG A 533 -11.77 23.14 -25.30
N LEU A 534 -10.88 24.09 -25.44
CA LEU A 534 -11.17 25.51 -25.49
C LEU A 534 -10.68 26.09 -26.82
N ASP A 535 -11.51 26.90 -27.46
CA ASP A 535 -11.13 27.67 -28.64
C ASP A 535 -10.16 28.81 -28.24
N LEU A 536 -8.93 28.75 -28.75
CA LEU A 536 -7.88 29.75 -28.48
C LEU A 536 -8.09 31.09 -29.24
N GLY A 537 -8.97 31.11 -30.25
CA GLY A 537 -9.38 32.34 -30.94
C GLY A 537 -10.23 33.26 -30.08
N LEU A 538 -10.75 32.80 -28.94
CA LEU A 538 -11.50 33.63 -28.01
C LEU A 538 -10.59 34.63 -27.26
N PRO A 539 -11.00 35.90 -27.10
CA PRO A 539 -10.19 36.85 -26.35
C PRO A 539 -10.02 36.40 -24.89
N PRO A 540 -8.93 36.80 -24.21
CA PRO A 540 -8.76 36.56 -22.78
C PRO A 540 -9.93 37.11 -21.96
N LEU A 541 -10.21 36.47 -20.80
CA LEU A 541 -11.22 37.00 -19.89
C LEU A 541 -10.72 38.24 -19.18
N ALA A 542 -11.59 39.25 -19.06
CA ALA A 542 -11.30 40.41 -18.23
C ALA A 542 -11.16 39.96 -16.74
N GLU A 543 -10.21 40.57 -16.05
CA GLU A 543 -10.08 40.42 -14.61
C GLU A 543 -11.30 40.99 -13.91
N GLN A 544 -12.01 40.17 -13.17
CA GLN A 544 -13.07 40.54 -12.26
C GLN A 544 -12.80 39.87 -10.95
N PRO A 545 -13.06 40.53 -9.81
CA PRO A 545 -12.92 39.87 -8.52
C PRO A 545 -13.84 38.65 -8.44
N ALA A 546 -13.33 37.53 -7.95
CA ALA A 546 -14.16 36.37 -7.71
C ALA A 546 -15.20 36.68 -6.64
N PRO A 547 -16.40 36.08 -6.71
CA PRO A 547 -17.36 36.15 -5.63
C PRO A 547 -16.78 35.51 -4.37
N GLU A 548 -17.00 36.13 -3.21
CA GLU A 548 -16.56 35.58 -1.93
C GLU A 548 -17.18 34.21 -1.70
N PRO A 549 -16.35 33.17 -1.49
CA PRO A 549 -16.83 31.83 -1.17
C PRO A 549 -17.16 31.72 0.32
N ARG A 550 -18.23 31.02 0.68
CA ARG A 550 -18.65 30.89 2.09
C ARG A 550 -18.02 29.64 2.79
N VAL A 551 -18.42 28.43 2.47
CA VAL A 551 -18.05 27.24 3.26
C VAL A 551 -16.88 26.48 2.68
N LEU A 552 -16.61 26.58 1.39
CA LEU A 552 -15.69 25.72 0.69
C LEU A 552 -14.45 26.41 0.12
N ALA A 553 -14.25 27.69 0.42
CA ALA A 553 -12.99 28.31 0.08
C ALA A 553 -11.90 27.91 1.08
N PRO A 554 -10.67 27.77 0.62
CA PRO A 554 -9.55 27.49 1.49
C PRO A 554 -9.44 28.46 2.67
N ASP A 555 -9.77 29.74 2.44
CA ASP A 555 -9.58 30.81 3.42
C ASP A 555 -10.76 31.04 4.36
N THR A 556 -11.94 30.49 4.08
CA THR A 556 -13.15 30.65 4.91
C THR A 556 -13.48 29.41 5.74
N VAL A 557 -12.97 28.27 5.38
CA VAL A 557 -13.12 27.02 6.14
C VAL A 557 -12.27 27.06 7.40
N MET A 558 -11.20 27.84 7.38
CA MET A 558 -10.47 28.22 8.59
C MET A 558 -10.58 29.75 8.75
N PRO A 559 -11.00 30.28 9.91
CA PRO A 559 -10.57 31.60 10.24
C PRO A 559 -9.06 31.61 10.01
N PRO A 560 -8.46 32.64 9.35
CA PRO A 560 -7.04 32.63 9.11
C PRO A 560 -6.42 32.25 10.45
N ALA A 561 -5.90 31.01 10.49
CA ALA A 561 -5.21 30.56 11.68
C ALA A 561 -4.24 31.68 11.93
N PRO A 562 -4.24 32.33 13.10
CA PRO A 562 -3.42 33.52 13.34
C PRO A 562 -2.10 33.15 12.69
N ALA A 563 -1.72 33.91 11.64
CA ALA A 563 -0.81 33.48 10.57
C ALA A 563 0.24 32.63 11.23
N PRO A 564 0.30 31.33 11.02
CA PRO A 564 0.83 30.40 12.01
C PRO A 564 2.20 30.93 12.29
N GLY A 565 2.35 31.52 13.50
CA GLY A 565 3.54 32.28 13.79
C GLY A 565 4.64 31.35 13.31
N ALA A 566 5.39 31.75 12.28
CA ALA A 566 6.18 30.87 11.42
C ALA A 566 6.84 29.83 12.30
N LEU A 567 6.77 28.56 11.96
CA LEU A 567 7.47 27.55 12.77
C LEU A 567 8.86 28.11 13.04
N PRO A 568 9.36 28.11 14.26
CA PRO A 568 10.67 28.67 14.57
C PRO A 568 11.69 28.12 13.58
N PRO A 569 12.74 28.87 13.24
CA PRO A 569 13.83 28.35 12.41
C PRO A 569 14.23 26.97 12.91
N ALA A 570 14.56 26.05 12.00
CA ALA A 570 14.97 24.71 12.38
C ALA A 570 16.09 24.78 13.44
N ALA A 571 15.91 24.09 14.56
CA ALA A 571 16.92 23.98 15.57
C ALA A 571 18.14 23.21 15.03
N ALA A 572 19.32 23.41 15.65
CA ALA A 572 20.49 22.62 15.29
C ALA A 572 20.19 21.12 15.50
N ALA A 573 20.50 20.31 14.50
CA ALA A 573 20.29 18.87 14.59
C ALA A 573 21.26 18.25 15.63
N PRO A 574 20.80 17.29 16.44
CA PRO A 574 21.66 16.56 17.37
C PRO A 574 22.70 15.70 16.61
N PRO A 575 23.81 15.30 17.26
CA PRO A 575 24.78 14.44 16.62
C PRO A 575 24.19 13.09 16.23
N ALA A 576 24.64 12.58 15.09
CA ALA A 576 24.28 11.25 14.61
C ALA A 576 25.09 10.18 15.35
N THR A 577 24.46 9.06 15.61
CA THR A 577 25.07 7.85 16.16
C THR A 577 24.69 6.64 15.32
N PRO A 578 25.52 5.58 15.24
CA PRO A 578 25.13 4.36 14.56
C PRO A 578 23.82 3.77 15.14
N TYR A 579 22.93 3.31 14.29
CA TYR A 579 21.73 2.62 14.72
C TYR A 579 22.05 1.30 15.44
N ARG A 580 21.45 1.09 16.61
CA ARG A 580 21.61 -0.13 17.41
C ARG A 580 20.30 -0.90 17.46
N ALA A 581 20.25 -2.06 16.80
CA ALA A 581 19.06 -2.89 16.74
C ALA A 581 18.59 -3.35 18.13
N ALA A 582 19.52 -3.70 19.02
CA ALA A 582 19.20 -4.18 20.37
C ALA A 582 18.45 -3.16 21.23
N ASP A 583 18.69 -1.85 21.01
CA ASP A 583 18.05 -0.77 21.77
C ASP A 583 16.60 -0.49 21.29
N ASN A 584 16.20 -1.08 20.18
CA ASN A 584 14.93 -0.82 19.49
C ASN A 584 14.09 -2.11 19.31
N LEU A 585 14.36 -3.15 20.10
CA LEU A 585 13.61 -4.40 20.05
C LEU A 585 12.19 -4.21 20.59
N TRP A 586 11.24 -4.64 19.79
CA TRP A 586 9.84 -4.74 20.19
C TRP A 586 9.42 -6.21 20.29
N ASN A 587 8.96 -6.60 21.47
CA ASN A 587 8.58 -7.98 21.78
C ASN A 587 7.06 -8.12 21.83
N HIS A 588 6.56 -9.24 21.31
CA HIS A 588 5.13 -9.53 21.28
C HIS A 588 4.86 -11.03 21.40
N LEU A 589 3.64 -11.36 21.81
CA LEU A 589 3.18 -12.73 21.86
C LEU A 589 2.87 -13.25 20.47
N THR A 590 3.22 -14.51 20.24
CA THR A 590 2.81 -15.28 19.05
C THR A 590 1.89 -16.41 19.50
N ALA A 591 0.91 -16.72 18.67
CA ALA A 591 -0.02 -17.82 18.92
C ALA A 591 -0.39 -18.51 17.62
N GLY A 592 -0.57 -19.84 17.67
CA GLY A 592 -1.03 -20.63 16.54
C GLY A 592 -2.00 -21.71 16.98
N LEU A 593 -2.96 -22.00 16.09
CA LEU A 593 -3.91 -23.09 16.21
C LEU A 593 -3.97 -23.80 14.87
N SER A 594 -3.82 -25.13 14.88
CA SER A 594 -4.08 -25.97 13.71
C SER A 594 -5.03 -27.10 14.10
N LEU A 595 -6.13 -27.22 13.37
CA LEU A 595 -7.11 -28.28 13.50
C LEU A 595 -7.09 -29.10 12.22
N THR A 596 -6.76 -30.36 12.31
CA THR A 596 -6.69 -31.30 11.18
C THR A 596 -7.30 -32.64 11.56
N PRO A 597 -7.53 -33.53 10.61
CA PRO A 597 -7.98 -34.92 10.91
C PRO A 597 -7.02 -35.66 11.81
N SER A 598 -5.76 -35.26 11.84
CA SER A 598 -4.70 -35.87 12.63
C SER A 598 -4.65 -35.37 14.07
N GLY A 599 -5.46 -34.35 14.43
CA GLY A 599 -5.54 -33.81 15.79
C GLY A 599 -5.39 -32.30 15.85
N LYS A 600 -5.30 -31.78 17.06
CA LYS A 600 -5.18 -30.35 17.38
C LYS A 600 -3.74 -30.02 17.74
N ALA A 601 -3.23 -28.92 17.22
CA ALA A 601 -1.92 -28.37 17.60
C ALA A 601 -2.08 -26.91 18.02
N TYR A 602 -1.48 -26.57 19.13
CA TYR A 602 -1.46 -25.23 19.69
C TYR A 602 0.00 -24.77 19.75
N GLN A 603 0.23 -23.51 19.45
CA GLN A 603 1.53 -22.89 19.59
C GLN A 603 1.38 -21.60 20.37
N LEU A 604 2.29 -21.38 21.32
CA LEU A 604 2.41 -20.14 22.07
C LEU A 604 3.88 -19.74 22.08
N GLY A 605 4.15 -18.46 22.03
CA GLY A 605 5.52 -17.99 22.06
C GLY A 605 5.63 -16.49 22.24
N VAL A 606 6.86 -16.07 22.28
CA VAL A 606 7.26 -14.66 22.23
C VAL A 606 8.21 -14.48 21.07
N ALA A 607 8.04 -13.40 20.35
CA ALA A 607 8.97 -13.00 19.31
C ALA A 607 9.28 -11.53 19.43
N GLY A 608 10.42 -11.13 18.96
CA GLY A 608 10.85 -9.74 18.92
C GLY A 608 11.63 -9.44 17.65
N SER A 609 11.47 -8.22 17.16
CA SER A 609 12.32 -7.66 16.12
C SER A 609 12.59 -6.19 16.41
N ASP A 610 13.70 -5.68 15.90
CA ASP A 610 13.89 -4.24 15.87
C ASP A 610 13.09 -3.60 14.72
N LEU A 611 12.96 -2.30 14.79
CA LEU A 611 12.13 -1.51 13.87
C LEU A 611 12.54 -1.64 12.38
N LEU A 612 13.83 -1.85 12.12
CA LEU A 612 14.37 -2.02 10.77
C LEU A 612 14.48 -3.49 10.34
N GLY A 613 14.14 -4.44 11.22
CA GLY A 613 14.26 -5.86 10.96
C GLY A 613 15.71 -6.36 10.83
N ARG A 614 16.68 -5.65 11.40
CA ARG A 614 18.10 -6.05 11.40
C ARG A 614 18.40 -7.18 12.37
N LEU A 615 17.60 -7.28 13.43
CA LEU A 615 17.68 -8.32 14.45
C LEU A 615 16.28 -8.84 14.74
N SER A 616 16.11 -10.15 14.68
CA SER A 616 14.86 -10.80 15.07
C SER A 616 15.13 -12.05 15.88
N TRP A 617 14.24 -12.35 16.81
CA TRP A 617 14.29 -13.57 17.60
C TRP A 617 12.89 -14.09 17.89
N GLN A 618 12.79 -15.38 18.15
CA GLN A 618 11.54 -16.03 18.56
C GLN A 618 11.81 -17.17 19.53
N ALA A 619 10.90 -17.36 20.46
CA ALA A 619 10.82 -18.54 21.31
C ALA A 619 9.38 -19.06 21.27
N VAL A 620 9.19 -20.27 20.77
CA VAL A 620 7.88 -20.85 20.52
C VAL A 620 7.78 -22.21 21.18
N ALA A 621 6.70 -22.46 21.90
CA ALA A 621 6.34 -23.76 22.44
C ALA A 621 5.11 -24.31 21.75
N GLY A 622 5.14 -25.61 21.42
CA GLY A 622 4.04 -26.36 20.80
C GLY A 622 3.43 -27.35 21.78
N LEU A 623 2.12 -27.38 21.81
CA LEU A 623 1.28 -28.28 22.60
C LEU A 623 0.21 -28.89 21.67
N GLY A 624 -0.19 -30.12 21.90
CA GLY A 624 -1.26 -30.72 21.11
C GLY A 624 -1.48 -32.19 21.46
N ASP A 625 -2.59 -32.74 20.99
CA ASP A 625 -2.99 -34.14 21.15
C ASP A 625 -2.85 -34.95 19.84
N GLY A 626 -2.46 -34.29 18.77
CA GLY A 626 -2.27 -34.84 17.44
C GLY A 626 -0.82 -35.18 17.11
N PRO A 627 -0.55 -35.62 15.88
CA PRO A 627 0.79 -36.00 15.41
C PRO A 627 1.68 -34.75 15.17
N GLY A 628 1.24 -33.55 15.54
CA GLY A 628 2.07 -32.37 15.53
C GLY A 628 3.13 -32.45 16.64
N PRO A 629 4.35 -31.93 16.43
CA PRO A 629 5.39 -31.99 17.45
C PRO A 629 4.99 -31.13 18.66
N ARG A 630 5.26 -31.70 19.82
CA ARG A 630 5.27 -31.01 21.11
C ARG A 630 6.70 -30.63 21.42
N GLY A 631 6.92 -29.47 22.01
CA GLY A 631 8.27 -29.05 22.34
C GLY A 631 8.45 -27.55 22.22
N ALA A 632 9.67 -27.13 22.00
CA ALA A 632 10.01 -25.73 21.90
C ALA A 632 11.11 -25.49 20.84
N MET A 633 11.11 -24.28 20.31
CA MET A 633 12.13 -23.79 19.41
C MET A 633 12.51 -22.35 19.79
N VAL A 634 13.80 -22.05 19.71
CA VAL A 634 14.34 -20.70 19.83
C VAL A 634 15.10 -20.39 18.57
N GLY A 635 14.82 -19.26 17.94
CA GLY A 635 15.48 -18.78 16.74
C GLY A 635 15.98 -17.36 16.89
N LEU A 636 17.11 -17.06 16.27
CA LEU A 636 17.72 -15.76 16.17
C LEU A 636 18.16 -15.54 14.72
N ALA A 637 17.88 -14.39 14.17
CA ALA A 637 18.32 -14.01 12.83
C ALA A 637 18.77 -12.55 12.78
N SER A 638 19.77 -12.28 11.94
CA SER A 638 20.25 -10.94 11.70
C SER A 638 20.25 -10.62 10.20
N ALA A 639 19.66 -9.50 9.83
CA ALA A 639 19.69 -8.92 8.50
C ALA A 639 20.57 -7.66 8.43
N ALA A 640 21.51 -7.51 9.38
CA ALA A 640 22.44 -6.39 9.42
C ALA A 640 23.52 -6.45 8.31
N TRP A 641 23.59 -7.55 7.57
CA TRP A 641 24.53 -7.79 6.47
C TRP A 641 23.80 -8.28 5.22
N ALA A 642 24.43 -8.17 4.07
CA ALA A 642 23.89 -8.68 2.80
C ALA A 642 23.65 -10.20 2.85
N TRP A 643 24.51 -10.96 3.55
CA TRP A 643 24.34 -12.34 3.94
C TRP A 643 23.76 -12.38 5.35
N LYS A 644 22.55 -12.86 5.51
CA LYS A 644 21.74 -12.82 6.72
C LYS A 644 21.90 -14.10 7.53
N PRO A 645 22.75 -14.13 8.56
CA PRO A 645 22.89 -15.31 9.40
C PRO A 645 21.65 -15.55 10.26
N SER A 646 21.32 -16.82 10.42
CA SER A 646 20.29 -17.24 11.36
C SER A 646 20.69 -18.55 12.06
N VAL A 647 20.18 -18.72 13.27
CA VAL A 647 20.32 -19.95 14.05
C VAL A 647 18.98 -20.30 14.68
N ALA A 648 18.64 -21.56 14.65
CA ALA A 648 17.47 -22.11 15.35
C ALA A 648 17.90 -23.34 16.14
N VAL A 649 17.45 -23.44 17.39
CA VAL A 649 17.65 -24.57 18.28
C VAL A 649 16.29 -25.09 18.72
N PHE A 650 16.10 -26.39 18.71
CA PHE A 650 14.79 -26.98 19.01
C PHE A 650 14.89 -28.29 19.81
N SER A 651 13.80 -28.58 20.50
CA SER A 651 13.52 -29.89 21.09
C SER A 651 12.04 -30.20 20.84
N ALA A 652 11.77 -31.28 20.14
CA ALA A 652 10.43 -31.64 19.71
C ALA A 652 10.15 -33.14 19.89
N LEU A 653 8.97 -33.48 20.39
CA LEU A 653 8.43 -34.80 20.43
C LEU A 653 7.43 -34.98 19.28
N GLU A 654 7.74 -35.82 18.33
CA GLU A 654 6.85 -36.19 17.24
C GLU A 654 6.10 -37.49 17.57
N ARG A 655 4.78 -37.51 17.30
CA ARG A 655 3.94 -38.69 17.47
C ARG A 655 3.44 -39.17 16.11
N PRO A 656 3.41 -40.49 15.86
CA PRO A 656 2.78 -41.02 14.67
C PRO A 656 1.26 -40.79 14.67
N SER A 657 0.65 -41.00 13.50
CA SER A 657 -0.81 -40.87 13.33
C SER A 657 -1.55 -41.84 14.25
N LEU A 658 -2.68 -41.40 14.81
CA LEU A 658 -3.56 -42.24 15.65
C LEU A 658 -4.30 -43.36 14.90
N GLN A 659 -4.15 -43.49 13.58
CA GLN A 659 -4.77 -44.58 12.79
C GLN A 659 -3.89 -45.81 12.78
N ARG A 660 -4.33 -46.89 13.48
CA ARG A 660 -3.61 -48.13 13.75
C ARG A 660 -3.62 -49.16 12.60
N THR A 661 -3.48 -48.80 11.36
CA THR A 661 -3.58 -49.76 10.25
C THR A 661 -2.27 -50.11 9.52
N ALA A 662 -1.12 -49.60 9.98
CA ALA A 662 0.19 -49.93 9.45
C ALA A 662 1.21 -50.08 10.58
N PRO A 663 2.37 -50.78 10.38
CA PRO A 663 3.42 -50.84 11.39
C PRO A 663 3.83 -49.41 11.75
N VAL A 664 3.50 -49.00 12.98
CA VAL A 664 3.55 -47.65 13.47
C VAL A 664 5.01 -47.33 13.80
N PRO A 665 5.63 -46.31 13.17
CA PRO A 665 6.89 -45.79 13.67
C PRO A 665 6.69 -45.31 15.12
N ALA A 666 7.60 -45.66 16.00
CA ALA A 666 7.55 -45.24 17.39
C ALA A 666 7.58 -43.71 17.49
N ASP A 667 6.94 -43.14 18.54
CA ASP A 667 7.13 -41.76 18.94
C ASP A 667 8.62 -41.48 19.03
N ARG A 668 9.05 -40.27 18.66
CA ARG A 668 10.48 -39.93 18.66
C ARG A 668 10.70 -38.53 19.23
N GLU A 669 11.73 -38.41 20.03
CA GLU A 669 12.25 -37.13 20.47
C GLU A 669 13.34 -36.68 19.52
N ARG A 670 13.27 -35.40 19.11
CA ARG A 670 14.23 -34.74 18.21
C ARG A 670 14.78 -33.51 18.89
N ARG A 671 16.10 -33.36 18.94
CA ARG A 671 16.78 -32.17 19.46
C ARG A 671 17.88 -31.80 18.50
N GLY A 672 17.98 -30.54 18.16
CA GLY A 672 18.96 -30.10 17.17
C GLY A 672 19.06 -28.61 16.97
N ALA A 673 19.88 -28.28 15.99
CA ALA A 673 20.10 -26.92 15.57
C ALA A 673 20.25 -26.81 14.05
N GLU A 674 19.84 -25.65 13.51
CA GLU A 674 20.09 -25.24 12.14
C GLU A 674 20.82 -23.91 12.13
N TRP A 675 21.82 -23.76 11.28
CA TRP A 675 22.44 -22.50 10.90
C TRP A 675 22.17 -22.28 9.42
N ALA A 676 21.74 -21.06 9.07
CA ALA A 676 21.53 -20.67 7.70
C ALA A 676 22.14 -19.30 7.44
N LEU A 677 22.53 -19.09 6.18
CA LEU A 677 23.10 -17.81 5.73
C LEU A 677 22.33 -17.38 4.48
N ALA A 678 21.26 -16.60 4.63
CA ALA A 678 20.40 -16.22 3.53
C ALA A 678 20.93 -14.99 2.78
N PHE A 679 20.81 -15.01 1.46
CA PHE A 679 21.07 -13.90 0.56
C PHE A 679 19.81 -13.64 -0.28
N ASP A 680 19.41 -12.37 -0.44
CA ASP A 680 18.30 -11.95 -1.28
C ASP A 680 18.73 -10.85 -2.24
N HIS A 681 18.24 -10.96 -3.47
CA HIS A 681 18.23 -9.88 -4.44
C HIS A 681 16.78 -9.48 -4.70
N LEU A 682 16.42 -8.22 -4.43
CA LEU A 682 15.05 -7.72 -4.43
C LEU A 682 14.70 -6.87 -5.67
N GLY A 683 15.46 -7.00 -6.76
CA GLY A 683 15.19 -6.31 -8.03
C GLY A 683 13.87 -6.74 -8.70
N ASP A 684 13.64 -6.29 -9.93
CA ASP A 684 12.45 -6.65 -10.72
C ASP A 684 12.29 -8.17 -10.85
N THR A 685 13.39 -8.88 -10.99
CA THR A 685 13.48 -10.33 -10.78
C THR A 685 14.12 -10.58 -9.44
N ARG A 686 13.37 -11.21 -8.54
CA ARG A 686 13.85 -11.54 -7.20
C ARG A 686 14.48 -12.92 -7.22
N TYR A 687 15.62 -13.07 -6.59
CA TYR A 687 16.23 -14.38 -6.36
C TYR A 687 16.89 -14.43 -4.99
N TRP A 688 16.92 -15.62 -4.43
CA TRP A 688 17.47 -15.84 -3.11
C TRP A 688 18.24 -17.16 -3.07
N ALA A 689 19.21 -17.23 -2.19
CA ALA A 689 19.96 -18.43 -1.87
C ALA A 689 20.26 -18.49 -0.38
N SER A 690 20.26 -19.70 0.18
CA SER A 690 20.54 -19.92 1.58
C SER A 690 21.33 -21.22 1.78
N PRO A 691 22.66 -21.16 1.89
CA PRO A 691 23.42 -22.26 2.47
C PRO A 691 22.94 -22.56 3.89
N VAL A 692 22.90 -23.84 4.23
CA VAL A 692 22.38 -24.38 5.49
C VAL A 692 23.30 -25.46 6.03
N LEU A 693 23.52 -25.42 7.33
CA LEU A 693 24.13 -26.49 8.11
C LEU A 693 23.16 -26.85 9.23
N ALA A 694 22.84 -28.13 9.38
CA ALA A 694 21.97 -28.54 10.47
C ALA A 694 22.40 -29.88 11.06
N TRP A 695 22.09 -30.03 12.34
CA TRP A 695 22.34 -31.24 13.08
C TRP A 695 21.20 -31.53 14.06
N GLU A 696 20.86 -32.82 14.21
CA GLU A 696 19.91 -33.23 15.22
C GLU A 696 20.26 -34.61 15.79
N GLN A 697 19.81 -34.87 17.01
CA GLN A 697 19.71 -36.17 17.62
C GLN A 697 18.25 -36.62 17.59
N VAL A 698 18.04 -37.84 17.11
CA VAL A 698 16.73 -38.48 17.06
C VAL A 698 16.77 -39.66 18.03
N SER A 699 15.85 -39.66 18.99
CA SER A 699 15.71 -40.72 20.01
C SER A 699 14.32 -41.34 19.89
N PRO A 700 14.17 -42.47 19.18
CA PRO A 700 12.92 -43.20 19.14
C PRO A 700 12.50 -43.66 20.56
N LEU A 701 11.20 -43.54 20.87
CA LEU A 701 10.63 -44.02 22.15
C LEU A 701 10.27 -45.54 22.09
N GLY A 702 10.88 -46.29 21.18
CA GLY A 702 10.76 -47.72 20.96
C GLY A 702 12.10 -48.45 21.07
N PRO A 703 12.17 -49.71 20.61
CA PRO A 703 13.38 -50.53 20.72
C PRO A 703 14.53 -50.08 19.79
N GLU A 704 14.33 -49.13 18.92
CA GLU A 704 15.35 -48.62 18.02
C GLU A 704 16.37 -47.73 18.75
N PRO A 705 17.68 -47.85 18.42
CA PRO A 705 18.70 -47.02 19.05
C PRO A 705 18.57 -45.57 18.58
N ALA A 706 18.92 -44.63 19.47
CA ALA A 706 19.08 -43.24 19.14
C ALA A 706 20.20 -43.01 18.09
N TYR A 707 20.04 -42.03 17.22
CA TYR A 707 21.05 -41.71 16.19
C TYR A 707 21.18 -40.19 16.00
N GLY A 708 22.38 -39.78 15.61
CA GLY A 708 22.64 -38.42 15.15
C GLY A 708 22.45 -38.27 13.64
N ARG A 709 21.93 -37.17 13.19
CA ARG A 709 21.78 -36.78 11.77
C ARG A 709 22.36 -35.39 11.53
N GLY A 710 23.31 -35.29 10.61
CA GLY A 710 23.85 -33.99 10.14
C GLY A 710 23.57 -33.81 8.67
N LEU A 711 23.37 -32.57 8.26
CA LEU A 711 23.23 -32.18 6.86
C LEU A 711 23.88 -30.84 6.56
N ALA A 712 24.31 -30.70 5.32
CA ALA A 712 24.76 -29.48 4.70
C ALA A 712 24.06 -29.32 3.34
N GLY A 713 23.70 -28.10 2.97
CA GLY A 713 23.04 -27.91 1.69
C GLY A 713 22.74 -26.47 1.33
N VAL A 714 21.98 -26.31 0.27
CA VAL A 714 21.58 -25.00 -0.26
C VAL A 714 20.10 -25.03 -0.60
N ARG A 715 19.40 -24.02 -0.20
CA ARG A 715 18.06 -23.65 -0.69
C ARG A 715 18.20 -22.43 -1.60
N ALA A 716 17.54 -22.44 -2.75
CA ALA A 716 17.55 -21.33 -3.68
C ALA A 716 16.22 -21.20 -4.39
N GLY A 717 15.89 -20.00 -4.83
CA GLY A 717 14.68 -19.74 -5.59
C GLY A 717 14.76 -18.45 -6.37
N LEU A 718 13.79 -18.29 -7.26
CA LEU A 718 13.61 -17.12 -8.09
C LEU A 718 12.12 -16.81 -8.16
N ASP A 719 11.76 -15.51 -8.16
CA ASP A 719 10.44 -15.02 -8.45
C ASP A 719 10.53 -13.99 -9.58
N ALA A 720 9.84 -14.27 -10.65
CA ALA A 720 9.72 -13.37 -11.80
C ALA A 720 8.26 -13.20 -12.17
N LEU A 721 7.87 -11.98 -12.50
CA LEU A 721 6.52 -11.63 -12.91
C LEU A 721 6.60 -10.78 -14.20
N TRP A 722 5.82 -11.15 -15.18
CA TRP A 722 5.59 -10.36 -16.39
C TRP A 722 4.09 -10.14 -16.52
N ALA A 723 3.67 -8.88 -16.44
CA ALA A 723 2.25 -8.53 -16.53
C ALA A 723 2.03 -7.39 -17.53
N ARG A 724 0.94 -7.50 -18.28
CA ARG A 724 0.46 -6.47 -19.19
C ARG A 724 -1.04 -6.27 -19.02
N GLY A 725 -1.39 -5.16 -18.40
CA GLY A 725 -2.77 -4.91 -17.98
C GLY A 725 -3.25 -5.94 -16.96
N PRO A 726 -4.43 -6.55 -17.16
CA PRO A 726 -4.97 -7.55 -16.25
C PRO A 726 -4.40 -8.97 -16.46
N TRP A 727 -3.53 -9.17 -17.43
CA TRP A 727 -2.92 -10.45 -17.74
C TRP A 727 -1.49 -10.50 -17.23
N GLY A 728 -1.10 -11.62 -16.62
CA GLY A 728 0.26 -11.80 -16.15
C GLY A 728 0.67 -13.26 -16.04
N ILE A 729 1.98 -13.49 -16.06
CA ILE A 729 2.60 -14.79 -15.82
C ILE A 729 3.66 -14.59 -14.75
N GLY A 730 3.47 -15.23 -13.62
CA GLY A 730 4.47 -15.33 -12.55
C GLY A 730 5.13 -16.70 -12.58
N LEU A 731 6.45 -16.75 -12.48
CA LEU A 731 7.24 -17.98 -12.36
C LEU A 731 8.03 -17.96 -11.06
N SER A 732 7.91 -19.03 -10.27
CA SER A 732 8.67 -19.19 -9.02
C SER A 732 9.27 -20.59 -8.95
N PRO A 733 10.42 -20.86 -9.59
CA PRO A 733 11.18 -22.08 -9.37
C PRO A 733 11.89 -22.05 -8.03
N GLY A 734 11.98 -23.20 -7.39
CA GLY A 734 12.73 -23.40 -6.15
C GLY A 734 13.53 -24.71 -6.19
N LEU A 735 14.68 -24.72 -5.56
CA LEU A 735 15.59 -25.86 -5.48
C LEU A 735 16.14 -25.99 -4.06
N GLN A 736 16.17 -27.20 -3.57
CA GLN A 736 16.80 -27.57 -2.30
C GLN A 736 17.70 -28.79 -2.56
N VAL A 737 18.97 -28.69 -2.22
CA VAL A 737 19.96 -29.76 -2.35
C VAL A 737 20.65 -29.92 -1.02
N TYR A 738 20.65 -31.14 -0.50
CA TYR A 738 21.31 -31.47 0.75
C TYR A 738 22.15 -32.72 0.62
N GLU A 739 23.29 -32.72 1.30
CA GLU A 739 24.09 -33.85 1.60
C GLU A 739 24.07 -34.08 3.11
N GLY A 740 23.81 -35.31 3.52
CA GLY A 740 23.68 -35.63 4.93
C GLY A 740 24.35 -36.93 5.32
N SER A 741 24.53 -37.10 6.61
CA SER A 741 25.04 -38.34 7.23
C SER A 741 24.26 -38.67 8.47
N SER A 742 24.18 -39.96 8.83
CA SER A 742 23.58 -40.43 10.05
C SER A 742 24.49 -41.42 10.79
N SER A 743 24.54 -41.36 12.11
CA SER A 743 25.43 -42.17 12.97
C SER A 743 24.85 -43.55 13.25
N THR A 744 24.71 -44.44 12.25
CA THR A 744 24.19 -45.76 12.42
C THR A 744 25.03 -46.81 11.72
N SER A 745 24.84 -48.11 12.05
CA SER A 745 25.56 -49.26 11.47
C SER A 745 25.13 -49.50 10.02
N GLY A 746 25.63 -48.77 9.03
CA GLY A 746 25.36 -48.91 7.59
C GLY A 746 25.97 -47.77 6.77
N PRO A 747 25.75 -47.74 5.43
CA PRO A 747 26.16 -46.56 4.62
C PRO A 747 25.57 -45.29 5.22
N ARG A 748 26.46 -44.42 5.64
CA ARG A 748 26.14 -43.26 6.51
C ARG A 748 25.79 -41.99 5.75
N SER A 749 26.06 -41.96 4.46
CA SER A 749 25.83 -40.80 3.61
C SER A 749 24.54 -40.92 2.80
N TRP A 750 23.86 -39.79 2.61
CA TRP A 750 22.69 -39.67 1.76
C TRP A 750 22.65 -38.28 1.12
N ASN A 751 21.98 -38.17 -0.02
CA ASN A 751 21.72 -36.92 -0.71
C ASN A 751 20.22 -36.74 -0.86
N ALA A 752 19.75 -35.49 -0.74
CA ALA A 752 18.38 -35.11 -0.99
C ALA A 752 18.31 -34.00 -2.03
N LEU A 753 17.39 -34.18 -2.96
CA LEU A 753 17.05 -33.16 -3.95
C LEU A 753 15.54 -32.90 -3.87
N ARG A 754 15.14 -31.65 -3.79
CA ARG A 754 13.74 -31.22 -3.86
C ARG A 754 13.64 -30.03 -4.81
N GLY A 755 12.86 -30.17 -5.87
CA GLY A 755 12.60 -29.11 -6.83
C GLY A 755 11.12 -28.71 -6.82
N SER A 756 10.85 -27.44 -6.99
CA SER A 756 9.49 -26.92 -7.10
C SER A 756 9.39 -25.91 -8.25
N LEU A 757 8.22 -25.84 -8.84
CA LEU A 757 7.86 -24.80 -9.81
C LEU A 757 6.44 -24.34 -9.53
N LYS A 758 6.27 -23.05 -9.34
CA LYS A 758 4.97 -22.41 -9.28
C LYS A 758 4.80 -21.51 -10.49
N VAL A 759 3.73 -21.71 -11.22
CA VAL A 759 3.31 -20.86 -12.35
C VAL A 759 1.99 -20.21 -11.95
N ARG A 760 1.95 -18.88 -11.96
CA ARG A 760 0.73 -18.12 -11.70
C ARG A 760 0.31 -17.38 -12.96
N LEU A 761 -0.89 -17.67 -13.43
CA LEU A 761 -1.53 -16.96 -14.53
C LEU A 761 -2.54 -15.97 -13.94
N GLU A 762 -2.29 -14.70 -14.14
CA GLU A 762 -3.21 -13.64 -13.77
C GLU A 762 -4.18 -13.38 -14.93
N THR A 763 -5.45 -13.32 -14.62
CA THR A 763 -6.51 -13.08 -15.60
C THR A 763 -7.50 -12.05 -15.07
N PRO A 764 -8.29 -11.39 -15.92
CA PRO A 764 -9.30 -10.41 -15.50
C PRO A 764 -10.40 -10.99 -14.60
N ILE A 765 -10.59 -12.31 -14.60
CA ILE A 765 -11.67 -12.98 -13.87
C ILE A 765 -11.15 -13.57 -12.58
N LEU A 766 -10.30 -14.60 -12.67
CA LEU A 766 -9.75 -15.30 -11.52
C LEU A 766 -8.32 -15.80 -11.83
N PRO A 767 -7.35 -15.62 -10.92
CA PRO A 767 -6.02 -16.16 -11.13
C PRO A 767 -6.03 -17.69 -11.10
N LEU A 768 -5.23 -18.31 -11.97
CA LEU A 768 -4.92 -19.73 -11.98
C LEU A 768 -3.48 -19.92 -11.49
N THR A 769 -3.29 -20.77 -10.51
CA THR A 769 -1.96 -21.12 -10.02
C THR A 769 -1.71 -22.63 -10.19
N LEU A 770 -0.63 -22.98 -10.88
CA LEU A 770 -0.16 -24.35 -11.04
C LEU A 770 1.12 -24.51 -10.22
N LYS A 771 1.20 -25.56 -9.43
CA LYS A 771 2.37 -25.90 -8.61
C LYS A 771 2.78 -27.33 -8.94
N GLY A 772 4.06 -27.52 -9.25
CA GLY A 772 4.70 -28.83 -9.39
C GLY A 772 5.82 -28.96 -8.37
N GLU A 773 5.96 -30.10 -7.78
CA GLU A 773 7.03 -30.39 -6.82
C GLU A 773 7.48 -31.84 -6.97
N GLN A 774 8.78 -32.05 -6.87
CA GLN A 774 9.36 -33.41 -6.86
C GLN A 774 10.54 -33.48 -5.91
N GLY A 775 10.75 -34.66 -5.36
CA GLY A 775 11.91 -34.89 -4.50
C GLY A 775 12.43 -36.31 -4.61
N SER A 776 13.71 -36.48 -4.29
CA SER A 776 14.37 -37.78 -4.23
C SER A 776 15.41 -37.79 -3.11
N PHE A 777 15.45 -38.92 -2.39
CA PHE A 777 16.59 -39.34 -1.58
C PHE A 777 17.44 -40.36 -2.31
N ARG A 778 18.75 -40.27 -2.13
CA ARG A 778 19.71 -41.26 -2.60
C ARG A 778 20.66 -41.61 -1.45
N GLY A 779 21.17 -42.84 -1.40
CA GLY A 779 21.99 -43.35 -0.30
C GLY A 779 21.14 -44.06 0.75
N ASN A 780 21.49 -43.95 2.00
CA ASN A 780 20.74 -44.58 3.11
C ASN A 780 20.22 -43.52 4.10
N PRO A 781 19.20 -42.69 3.69
CA PRO A 781 18.45 -41.95 4.66
C PRO A 781 17.64 -42.96 5.49
N ARG A 782 17.66 -42.87 6.81
CA ARG A 782 16.78 -43.70 7.66
C ARG A 782 15.28 -43.40 7.43
N GLU A 783 15.00 -42.28 6.80
CA GLU A 783 13.65 -41.79 6.56
C GLU A 783 13.46 -41.43 5.10
N GLY A 784 12.42 -41.98 4.51
CA GLY A 784 11.92 -41.50 3.21
C GLY A 784 10.94 -40.33 3.40
N PHE A 785 10.47 -39.80 2.27
CA PHE A 785 9.39 -38.85 2.27
C PHE A 785 8.11 -39.44 2.90
N GLN A 786 7.38 -38.60 3.62
CA GLN A 786 6.17 -38.98 4.36
C GLN A 786 5.04 -38.02 3.98
N LEU A 787 3.95 -38.55 3.41
CA LEU A 787 2.78 -37.79 3.01
C LEU A 787 1.79 -37.61 4.15
N GLY A 788 1.22 -36.44 4.26
CA GLY A 788 0.12 -36.12 5.15
C GLY A 788 0.52 -35.31 6.38
N GLY A 789 -0.48 -34.90 7.14
CA GLY A 789 -0.30 -34.03 8.30
C GLY A 789 0.04 -32.57 7.90
N VAL A 790 0.56 -31.84 8.87
CA VAL A 790 0.94 -30.41 8.72
C VAL A 790 2.43 -30.23 8.99
N THR A 791 3.04 -29.24 8.35
CA THR A 791 4.36 -28.73 8.73
C THR A 791 4.26 -28.01 10.07
N THR A 792 5.31 -28.07 10.85
CA THR A 792 5.38 -27.44 12.14
C THR A 792 6.46 -26.36 12.13
N SER A 793 6.26 -25.29 12.87
CA SER A 793 7.27 -24.27 13.06
C SER A 793 8.28 -24.60 14.17
N LEU A 794 8.18 -25.78 14.80
CA LEU A 794 9.08 -26.17 15.88
C LEU A 794 10.35 -26.88 15.38
N VAL A 795 10.33 -27.40 14.16
CA VAL A 795 11.49 -28.07 13.55
C VAL A 795 11.92 -27.25 12.33
N PRO A 796 13.18 -26.89 12.18
CA PRO A 796 13.69 -26.19 11.01
C PRO A 796 13.38 -26.93 9.71
N GLU A 797 13.13 -26.19 8.64
CA GLU A 797 12.68 -26.73 7.34
C GLU A 797 13.66 -27.76 6.76
N SER A 798 14.97 -27.54 6.90
CA SER A 798 15.99 -28.45 6.38
C SER A 798 15.95 -29.82 7.09
N LEU A 799 15.62 -29.83 8.36
CA LEU A 799 15.47 -31.05 9.16
C LEU A 799 14.08 -31.68 9.01
N ASP A 800 13.07 -30.94 8.52
CA ASP A 800 11.74 -31.45 8.20
C ASP A 800 11.55 -31.77 6.69
N LEU A 801 12.67 -31.89 5.96
CA LEU A 801 12.73 -32.12 4.50
C LEU A 801 11.93 -33.34 4.04
N ALA A 802 11.87 -34.38 4.87
CA ALA A 802 11.15 -35.63 4.59
C ALA A 802 9.62 -35.44 4.56
N ARG A 803 9.07 -34.36 5.09
CA ARG A 803 7.65 -34.17 5.19
C ARG A 803 7.07 -33.58 3.90
N VAL A 804 6.07 -34.25 3.33
CA VAL A 804 5.21 -33.77 2.25
C VAL A 804 3.84 -33.48 2.85
N ALA A 805 3.67 -32.27 3.37
CA ALA A 805 2.49 -31.89 4.12
C ALA A 805 1.23 -31.86 3.24
N GLN A 806 0.18 -32.55 3.70
CA GLN A 806 -1.19 -32.48 3.15
C GLN A 806 -2.17 -32.52 4.32
N PRO A 807 -2.70 -31.36 4.74
CA PRO A 807 -3.55 -31.27 5.94
C PRO A 807 -4.82 -32.12 5.91
N ALA A 808 -5.33 -32.43 4.73
CA ALA A 808 -6.52 -33.27 4.55
C ALA A 808 -6.27 -34.77 4.72
N LEU A 809 -5.02 -35.20 4.71
CA LEU A 809 -4.63 -36.58 4.88
C LEU A 809 -4.01 -36.82 6.25
N PRO A 810 -4.22 -37.97 6.86
CA PRO A 810 -3.50 -38.37 8.07
C PRO A 810 -1.98 -38.36 7.83
N ALA A 811 -1.20 -38.10 8.87
CA ALA A 811 0.24 -38.25 8.78
C ALA A 811 0.61 -39.70 8.42
N LEU A 812 1.67 -39.86 7.65
CA LEU A 812 2.11 -41.17 7.15
C LEU A 812 1.11 -41.89 6.22
N SER A 813 0.27 -41.17 5.51
CA SER A 813 -0.65 -41.73 4.52
C SER A 813 0.05 -42.46 3.38
N ALA A 814 1.29 -42.10 3.06
CA ALA A 814 2.18 -42.80 2.17
C ALA A 814 3.65 -42.48 2.51
N THR A 815 4.58 -43.40 2.17
CA THR A 815 6.02 -43.18 2.34
C THR A 815 6.78 -43.61 1.09
N GLY A 816 7.99 -43.09 0.87
CA GLY A 816 8.86 -43.48 -0.25
C GLY A 816 10.12 -42.65 -0.33
N ASP A 817 11.09 -43.09 -1.11
CA ASP A 817 12.35 -42.36 -1.36
C ASP A 817 12.19 -41.25 -2.39
N ARG A 818 11.08 -41.25 -3.11
CA ARG A 818 10.76 -40.30 -4.15
C ARG A 818 9.33 -39.82 -4.01
N PHE A 819 9.07 -38.56 -4.37
CA PHE A 819 7.71 -38.05 -4.50
C PHE A 819 7.56 -37.18 -5.71
N GLN A 820 6.33 -37.06 -6.18
CA GLN A 820 5.88 -36.10 -7.16
C GLN A 820 4.52 -35.55 -6.71
N ARG A 821 4.39 -34.23 -6.76
CA ARG A 821 3.17 -33.52 -6.38
C ARG A 821 2.81 -32.53 -7.47
N TRP A 822 1.53 -32.40 -7.73
CA TRP A 822 0.98 -31.32 -8.53
C TRP A 822 -0.21 -30.73 -7.79
N ARG A 823 -0.43 -29.44 -7.99
CA ARG A 823 -1.59 -28.73 -7.45
C ARG A 823 -2.02 -27.65 -8.42
N ALA A 824 -3.31 -27.60 -8.76
CA ALA A 824 -3.95 -26.54 -9.56
C ALA A 824 -4.94 -25.79 -8.67
N GLU A 825 -4.84 -24.49 -8.61
CA GLU A 825 -5.67 -23.61 -7.78
C GLU A 825 -6.33 -22.56 -8.68
N LEU A 826 -7.64 -22.36 -8.53
CA LEU A 826 -8.42 -21.32 -9.22
C LEU A 826 -9.03 -20.39 -8.17
N GLY A 827 -8.68 -19.10 -8.22
CA GLY A 827 -9.15 -18.07 -7.30
C GLY A 827 -8.01 -17.39 -6.54
N GLY A 828 -8.38 -16.39 -5.74
CA GLY A 828 -7.47 -15.62 -4.89
C GLY A 828 -7.48 -16.11 -3.44
N ASN A 829 -7.96 -15.24 -2.52
CA ASN A 829 -8.09 -15.61 -1.10
C ASN A 829 -9.10 -16.76 -0.90
N LEU A 830 -10.20 -16.77 -1.64
CA LEU A 830 -11.07 -17.92 -1.77
C LEU A 830 -10.68 -18.64 -3.05
N ARG A 831 -10.35 -19.93 -2.95
CA ARG A 831 -9.86 -20.75 -4.07
C ARG A 831 -10.37 -22.17 -4.03
N CYS A 832 -10.71 -22.70 -5.19
CA CYS A 832 -10.87 -24.12 -5.40
C CYS A 832 -9.54 -24.72 -5.81
N TYR A 833 -9.25 -25.94 -5.42
CA TYR A 833 -8.05 -26.62 -5.86
C TYR A 833 -8.25 -28.11 -6.11
N ALA A 834 -7.39 -28.64 -6.98
CA ALA A 834 -7.16 -30.06 -7.15
C ALA A 834 -5.67 -30.35 -6.94
N GLU A 835 -5.37 -31.39 -6.21
CA GLU A 835 -4.01 -31.80 -5.89
C GLU A 835 -3.85 -33.31 -6.03
N GLY A 836 -2.68 -33.74 -6.44
CA GLY A 836 -2.30 -35.17 -6.43
C GLY A 836 -0.85 -35.32 -5.99
N THR A 837 -0.61 -36.27 -5.09
CA THR A 837 0.74 -36.58 -4.59
C THR A 837 0.97 -38.06 -4.67
N ALA A 838 2.06 -38.49 -5.27
CA ALA A 838 2.52 -39.87 -5.34
C ALA A 838 3.88 -40.02 -4.65
N LEU A 839 4.06 -41.13 -3.93
CA LEU A 839 5.32 -41.54 -3.31
C LEU A 839 5.67 -42.97 -3.76
N TRP A 840 6.94 -43.24 -3.93
CA TRP A 840 7.45 -44.56 -4.30
C TRP A 840 8.93 -44.73 -3.92
N ASN A 841 9.43 -45.97 -3.89
CA ASN A 841 10.83 -46.23 -3.63
C ASN A 841 11.67 -46.25 -4.92
N ALA A 842 12.97 -46.05 -4.79
CA ALA A 842 13.89 -46.14 -5.91
C ALA A 842 13.88 -47.56 -6.47
N GLY A 843 13.76 -47.69 -7.80
CA GLY A 843 13.66 -48.99 -8.48
C GLY A 843 12.24 -49.53 -8.61
N GLU A 844 11.26 -48.94 -7.94
CA GLU A 844 9.86 -49.34 -8.05
C GLU A 844 9.11 -48.44 -9.07
N PRO A 845 8.02 -48.91 -9.69
CA PRO A 845 7.12 -48.06 -10.46
C PRO A 845 6.58 -46.92 -9.60
N ARG A 846 6.29 -45.77 -10.25
CA ARG A 846 5.67 -44.67 -9.53
C ARG A 846 4.38 -45.11 -8.85
N GLY A 847 4.26 -44.84 -7.56
CA GLY A 847 3.07 -45.12 -6.77
C GLY A 847 1.83 -44.34 -7.27
N PRO A 848 0.62 -44.74 -6.87
CA PRO A 848 -0.60 -44.10 -7.24
C PRO A 848 -0.68 -42.69 -6.61
N PHE A 849 -1.31 -41.76 -7.34
CA PHE A 849 -1.57 -40.44 -6.78
C PHE A 849 -2.65 -40.48 -5.71
N GLN A 850 -2.35 -39.91 -4.54
CA GLN A 850 -3.33 -39.58 -3.52
C GLN A 850 -3.92 -38.21 -3.93
N ARG A 851 -5.16 -38.20 -4.40
CA ARG A 851 -5.82 -37.00 -4.94
C ARG A 851 -6.74 -36.36 -3.92
N VAL A 852 -6.78 -35.03 -3.89
CA VAL A 852 -7.63 -34.25 -3.02
C VAL A 852 -8.23 -33.10 -3.82
N LEU A 853 -9.53 -32.90 -3.69
CA LEU A 853 -10.24 -31.69 -4.11
C LEU A 853 -10.54 -30.84 -2.89
N GLY A 854 -10.48 -29.52 -3.03
CA GLY A 854 -10.77 -28.68 -1.89
C GLY A 854 -11.23 -27.27 -2.27
N LEU A 855 -11.87 -26.66 -1.29
CA LEU A 855 -12.19 -25.23 -1.24
C LEU A 855 -11.47 -24.66 -0.03
N GLU A 856 -10.67 -23.64 -0.24
CA GLU A 856 -9.90 -22.99 0.81
C GLU A 856 -10.17 -21.48 0.83
N PHE A 857 -10.31 -20.95 2.02
CA PHE A 857 -10.15 -19.53 2.28
C PHE A 857 -8.77 -19.33 2.92
N ALA A 858 -7.90 -18.60 2.23
CA ALA A 858 -6.57 -18.29 2.70
C ALA A 858 -6.43 -16.77 2.82
N LEU A 859 -6.21 -16.27 4.02
CA LEU A 859 -5.85 -14.90 4.29
C LEU A 859 -4.43 -14.88 4.84
N ASP A 860 -3.53 -14.34 4.06
CA ASP A 860 -2.17 -14.04 4.51
C ASP A 860 -2.00 -12.52 4.43
N THR A 861 -1.88 -11.86 5.58
CA THR A 861 -1.77 -10.41 5.66
C THR A 861 -0.46 -9.88 5.09
N LEU A 862 0.45 -10.77 4.70
CA LEU A 862 1.76 -10.40 4.13
C LEU A 862 1.89 -10.65 2.64
N ALA A 863 0.92 -11.27 2.01
CA ALA A 863 0.96 -11.51 0.57
C ALA A 863 0.92 -10.22 -0.27
N ARG A 864 0.85 -9.04 0.35
CA ARG A 864 1.10 -7.76 -0.33
C ARG A 864 2.56 -7.38 -0.18
N GLU A 865 3.24 -7.40 -1.30
CA GLU A 865 4.63 -7.01 -1.52
C GLU A 865 5.04 -5.80 -0.68
N GLY A 866 6.01 -5.95 0.17
CA GLY A 866 6.72 -4.88 0.84
C GLY A 866 6.59 -4.76 2.36
N SER A 867 5.89 -5.68 3.04
CA SER A 867 5.65 -5.57 4.49
C SER A 867 6.43 -6.57 5.36
N GLU A 868 7.61 -6.97 4.97
CA GLU A 868 8.27 -8.13 5.59
C GLU A 868 8.78 -7.97 7.02
N GLN A 869 8.73 -6.80 7.66
CA GLN A 869 9.59 -6.68 8.82
C GLN A 869 8.99 -6.26 10.17
N VAL A 870 7.78 -5.77 10.30
CA VAL A 870 7.38 -5.19 11.60
C VAL A 870 6.06 -5.67 12.17
N LEU A 871 5.26 -6.45 11.45
CA LEU A 871 3.91 -6.75 11.91
C LEU A 871 3.62 -8.23 11.98
N ARG A 872 2.88 -8.58 13.02
CA ARG A 872 2.37 -9.93 13.26
C ARG A 872 1.76 -10.49 11.99
N ARG A 873 2.40 -11.49 11.44
CA ARG A 873 1.84 -12.27 10.33
C ARG A 873 0.64 -13.03 10.85
N MET A 874 -0.55 -12.60 10.47
CA MET A 874 -1.73 -13.42 10.67
C MET A 874 -1.97 -14.24 9.40
N GLN A 875 -1.81 -15.54 9.53
CA GLN A 875 -2.18 -16.50 8.50
C GLN A 875 -3.45 -17.19 8.95
N VAL A 876 -4.50 -17.09 8.15
CA VAL A 876 -5.74 -17.84 8.33
C VAL A 876 -5.92 -18.73 7.13
N LEU A 877 -5.99 -20.03 7.35
CA LEU A 877 -6.32 -21.02 6.34
C LEU A 877 -7.49 -21.84 6.85
N VAL A 878 -8.63 -21.74 6.20
CA VAL A 878 -9.80 -22.57 6.46
C VAL A 878 -10.12 -23.32 5.19
N GLY A 879 -10.19 -24.64 5.28
CA GLY A 879 -10.43 -25.48 4.12
C GLY A 879 -11.46 -26.59 4.37
N ALA A 880 -12.23 -26.89 3.34
CA ALA A 880 -13.03 -28.10 3.21
C ALA A 880 -12.44 -28.92 2.07
N HIS A 881 -12.06 -30.16 2.38
CA HIS A 881 -11.30 -31.01 1.48
C HIS A 881 -11.98 -32.36 1.32
N ARG A 882 -11.92 -32.92 0.12
CA ARG A 882 -12.45 -34.25 -0.19
C ARG A 882 -11.35 -35.12 -0.81
N PRO A 883 -10.69 -35.97 -0.01
CA PRO A 883 -9.80 -36.98 -0.52
C PRO A 883 -10.55 -37.93 -1.47
N LEU A 884 -9.97 -38.18 -2.62
CA LEU A 884 -10.53 -39.07 -3.64
C LEU A 884 -9.95 -40.47 -3.57
N ASP A 885 -8.86 -40.63 -2.83
CA ASP A 885 -8.11 -41.87 -2.69
C ASP A 885 -7.73 -42.12 -1.23
N GLY A 886 -7.29 -43.36 -0.90
CA GLY A 886 -6.77 -43.73 0.41
C GLY A 886 -7.86 -43.91 1.49
N ALA A 887 -7.43 -43.98 2.76
CA ALA A 887 -8.27 -44.28 3.92
C ALA A 887 -9.38 -43.21 4.19
N MET A 888 -9.18 -41.99 3.71
CA MET A 888 -10.15 -40.88 3.87
C MET A 888 -11.02 -40.66 2.62
N LYS A 889 -10.97 -41.57 1.65
CA LYS A 889 -11.72 -41.45 0.38
C LYS A 889 -13.20 -41.08 0.60
N GLY A 890 -13.63 -40.02 -0.09
CA GLY A 890 -15.02 -39.58 -0.11
C GLY A 890 -15.50 -38.83 1.14
N ARG A 891 -14.72 -38.80 2.22
CA ARG A 891 -15.04 -38.03 3.43
C ARG A 891 -14.76 -36.55 3.22
N THR A 892 -15.62 -35.68 3.70
CA THR A 892 -15.32 -34.26 3.77
C THR A 892 -14.51 -33.97 5.04
N VAL A 893 -13.34 -33.37 4.86
CA VAL A 893 -12.41 -33.04 5.92
C VAL A 893 -12.31 -31.53 6.04
N THR A 894 -12.56 -31.01 7.21
CA THR A 894 -12.36 -29.56 7.47
C THR A 894 -11.03 -29.33 8.19
N THR A 895 -10.27 -28.38 7.71
CA THR A 895 -9.04 -27.95 8.35
C THR A 895 -9.10 -26.46 8.68
N VAL A 896 -8.53 -26.08 9.81
CA VAL A 896 -8.39 -24.69 10.24
C VAL A 896 -6.96 -24.49 10.71
N THR A 897 -6.28 -23.52 10.13
CA THR A 897 -4.97 -23.07 10.61
C THR A 897 -5.04 -21.58 10.84
N LEU A 898 -4.75 -21.16 12.06
CA LEU A 898 -4.62 -19.78 12.46
C LEU A 898 -3.23 -19.61 13.05
N MET A 899 -2.41 -18.75 12.48
CA MET A 899 -1.07 -18.46 12.99
C MET A 899 -0.88 -16.95 13.08
N LEU A 900 -0.48 -16.50 14.26
CA LEU A 900 0.10 -15.19 14.49
C LEU A 900 1.61 -15.41 14.58
N ARG A 901 2.31 -15.11 13.50
CA ARG A 901 3.78 -15.19 13.43
C ARG A 901 4.40 -13.84 13.76
N PRO A 902 5.65 -13.81 14.20
CA PRO A 902 6.39 -12.58 14.41
C PRO A 902 6.62 -11.79 13.14
#